data_2ca58569addf48a7876bf99c2c63bb27
#
_entry.id   2ca58569addf48a7876bf99c2c63bb27
#
_cell.length_a   1.000
_cell.length_b   1.000
_cell.length_c   1.000
_cell.angle_alpha   90.00
_cell.angle_beta   90.00
_cell.angle_gamma   90.00
#
_symmetry.space_group_name_H-M   'P 1'
#
loop_
_entity.id
_entity.type
_entity.pdbx_description
1 polymer ?
#
loop_
_entity_poly.entity_id
_entity_poly.type
_entity_poly.pdbx_seq_one_letter_code
_entity_poly.pdbx_strand_id
1 'polypeptide(L)'
;MAKAKDLVIVESPSKAKTIEKYLGPNYRVTASMGHLRDLPKNELGVNVKDGFQPKYIPVKEKKELIEELKADSKKAGTVYLATDPDREGEAISWHLKELLGLDDEKARRVTFNEITKKVVTESIQHPRDIDLSLVDAQQARRVLDRIVGYEISPLLWKKVRRGLSAGRVQSVATRMVCDREDEIRAFQSEEYWLLDAFLKRTPEETPFRARFWGKEGKRTELKSEAEVTAVAQAVNASPFSVISVKKTQKQRSPAPPFITSTLQQEASRRLNMTPRRTMSVAQQLYEGVEITGIGSVGLISYMRTDSLRLSDEAVAAARSFISENYGQEYCPKTPRVYKTKASAQDAHEAIRPTDVALTPDRVRKDLTQEQYRLYRIIWGRCIACQMANAIYSNVAVEIESAGYSFRAQSSVPVFAGYTAVYEEATDDEEKTDEGKLPELNEGDFLLLDRTVPEQQFTQPPARYTEATLIRAMEEKGIGRPSTYAPTISTITAHDYVIKEGKYLKPTPLGEVVTGLMKDHFSDIVDLKFTNHMEARLDEIENGKAGWQSVLQEFYDGFEAEMRAAETAMDGKRVKVPDIVSDEVCEVCGKPMLVKKGKFGHFLGCSGFPECTFTKPIVVEMPGKCPQCGSRILKRTSKKGYVFYACERGTDCGFITWDVPTKGVCPQCGKTLFKRSGRGPLKSFCINEACPAFVPEEKRRYPQKKEGGGKTGKTVKSSAVKTSSKSASGTAKSSKIKSSKGSET
;
A
#
# COMPACT_ATOMS: atom_id res chain seq x y z
N MET A 1 -35.89 -40.16 4.36
CA MET A 1 -34.47 -39.84 4.38
C MET A 1 -34.32 -38.32 4.42
N ALA A 2 -33.54 -37.78 5.33
CA ALA A 2 -33.26 -36.33 5.34
C ALA A 2 -32.57 -35.99 4.01
N LYS A 3 -33.04 -34.94 3.32
CA LYS A 3 -32.46 -34.46 2.07
C LYS A 3 -31.00 -34.12 2.36
N ALA A 4 -30.08 -34.60 1.53
CA ALA A 4 -28.68 -34.26 1.65
C ALA A 4 -28.50 -32.71 1.58
N LYS A 5 -27.69 -32.14 2.50
CA LYS A 5 -27.40 -30.70 2.44
C LYS A 5 -26.46 -30.43 1.28
N ASP A 6 -26.69 -29.33 0.60
CA ASP A 6 -25.75 -28.85 -0.41
C ASP A 6 -24.50 -28.22 0.26
N LEU A 7 -23.37 -28.37 -0.38
CA LEU A 7 -22.09 -27.87 0.12
C LEU A 7 -21.69 -26.59 -0.63
N VAL A 8 -21.38 -25.53 0.10
CA VAL A 8 -20.84 -24.30 -0.47
C VAL A 8 -19.40 -24.12 0.01
N ILE A 9 -18.45 -24.05 -0.91
CA ILE A 9 -17.02 -23.87 -0.60
C ILE A 9 -16.61 -22.46 -1.00
N VAL A 10 -16.14 -21.68 -0.02
CA VAL A 10 -15.61 -20.32 -0.18
C VAL A 10 -14.12 -20.27 0.15
N GLU A 11 -13.46 -19.12 0.01
CA GLU A 11 -12.02 -19.01 0.25
C GLU A 11 -11.67 -18.81 1.72
N SER A 12 -12.49 -18.12 2.49
CA SER A 12 -12.17 -17.71 3.86
C SER A 12 -13.26 -18.07 4.86
N PRO A 13 -12.90 -18.31 6.15
CA PRO A 13 -13.85 -18.59 7.21
C PRO A 13 -14.79 -17.41 7.50
N SER A 14 -14.34 -16.19 7.30
CA SER A 14 -15.14 -14.98 7.47
C SER A 14 -16.30 -14.96 6.46
N LYS A 15 -15.96 -15.19 5.19
CA LYS A 15 -16.94 -15.30 4.09
C LYS A 15 -17.92 -16.46 4.34
N ALA A 16 -17.41 -17.62 4.79
CA ALA A 16 -18.25 -18.78 5.11
C ALA A 16 -19.29 -18.43 6.18
N LYS A 17 -18.88 -17.81 7.28
CA LYS A 17 -19.78 -17.43 8.38
C LYS A 17 -20.88 -16.47 7.93
N THR A 18 -20.57 -15.53 7.06
CA THR A 18 -21.56 -14.56 6.54
C THR A 18 -22.55 -15.24 5.61
N ILE A 19 -22.09 -16.05 4.65
CA ILE A 19 -22.91 -16.72 3.66
C ILE A 19 -23.81 -17.80 4.30
N GLU A 20 -23.29 -18.55 5.28
CA GLU A 20 -24.08 -19.58 5.98
C GLU A 20 -25.33 -19.01 6.65
N LYS A 21 -25.21 -17.80 7.25
CA LYS A 21 -26.37 -17.10 7.84
C LYS A 21 -27.44 -16.72 6.81
N TYR A 22 -27.05 -16.46 5.58
CA TYR A 22 -27.97 -16.07 4.51
C TYR A 22 -28.68 -17.26 3.88
N LEU A 23 -27.99 -18.38 3.70
CA LEU A 23 -28.50 -19.56 3.00
C LEU A 23 -29.31 -20.48 3.90
N GLY A 24 -29.11 -20.44 5.21
CA GLY A 24 -29.86 -21.21 6.18
C GLY A 24 -29.51 -22.71 6.24
N PRO A 25 -30.36 -23.56 6.87
CA PRO A 25 -29.98 -24.90 7.32
C PRO A 25 -29.83 -25.95 6.20
N ASN A 26 -30.31 -25.66 4.99
CA ASN A 26 -30.21 -26.58 3.85
C ASN A 26 -28.84 -26.64 3.22
N TYR A 27 -27.97 -25.69 3.57
CA TYR A 27 -26.62 -25.58 3.07
C TYR A 27 -25.61 -25.80 4.20
N ARG A 28 -24.45 -26.38 3.86
CA ARG A 28 -23.27 -26.40 4.68
C ARG A 28 -22.23 -25.50 3.99
N VAL A 29 -21.75 -24.48 4.68
CA VAL A 29 -20.76 -23.56 4.13
C VAL A 29 -19.42 -23.84 4.80
N THR A 30 -18.36 -24.01 4.01
CA THR A 30 -17.01 -24.27 4.48
C THR A 30 -15.98 -23.43 3.71
N ALA A 31 -14.73 -23.39 4.20
CA ALA A 31 -13.67 -22.59 3.58
C ALA A 31 -12.51 -23.43 3.12
N SER A 32 -12.00 -23.17 1.90
CA SER A 32 -10.78 -23.78 1.34
C SER A 32 -9.49 -23.20 1.91
N MET A 33 -9.55 -22.05 2.58
CA MET A 33 -8.38 -21.29 3.06
C MET A 33 -7.41 -20.89 1.94
N GLY A 34 -7.91 -20.60 0.74
CA GLY A 34 -7.14 -20.34 -0.47
C GLY A 34 -6.79 -21.61 -1.26
N HIS A 35 -5.73 -21.58 -2.07
CA HIS A 35 -5.33 -22.72 -2.93
C HIS A 35 -5.03 -23.99 -2.16
N LEU A 36 -5.53 -25.12 -2.66
CA LEU A 36 -5.29 -26.47 -2.12
C LEU A 36 -4.28 -27.26 -2.94
N ARG A 37 -4.02 -26.87 -4.20
CA ARG A 37 -2.95 -27.40 -5.08
C ARG A 37 -2.05 -26.25 -5.50
N ASP A 38 -0.77 -26.55 -5.69
CA ASP A 38 0.22 -25.60 -6.23
C ASP A 38 1.34 -26.36 -6.94
N LEU A 39 2.20 -25.65 -7.67
CA LEU A 39 3.42 -26.19 -8.26
C LEU A 39 4.40 -26.62 -7.14
N PRO A 40 5.22 -27.67 -7.35
CA PRO A 40 6.22 -28.11 -6.39
C PRO A 40 7.18 -26.98 -6.01
N LYS A 41 7.59 -26.93 -4.72
CA LYS A 41 8.49 -25.86 -4.23
C LYS A 41 9.94 -26.01 -4.69
N ASN A 42 10.40 -27.25 -4.91
CA ASN A 42 11.81 -27.57 -5.10
C ASN A 42 12.19 -27.94 -6.55
N GLU A 43 11.26 -27.90 -7.47
CA GLU A 43 11.46 -28.15 -8.89
C GLU A 43 10.67 -27.14 -9.72
N LEU A 44 10.98 -26.98 -10.99
CA LEU A 44 10.25 -26.07 -11.90
C LEU A 44 8.75 -26.42 -11.90
N GLY A 45 8.44 -27.71 -11.98
CA GLY A 45 7.07 -28.21 -11.97
C GLY A 45 6.26 -27.84 -13.20
N VAL A 46 6.94 -27.53 -14.30
CA VAL A 46 6.36 -27.16 -15.62
C VAL A 46 7.11 -27.96 -16.68
N ASN A 47 6.37 -28.66 -17.53
CA ASN A 47 6.97 -29.38 -18.67
C ASN A 47 7.01 -28.46 -19.89
N VAL A 48 8.11 -27.72 -20.03
CA VAL A 48 8.30 -26.74 -21.12
C VAL A 48 8.27 -27.41 -22.51
N LYS A 49 8.79 -28.67 -22.60
CA LYS A 49 8.87 -29.40 -23.87
C LYS A 49 7.54 -30.00 -24.33
N ASP A 50 6.56 -30.06 -23.46
CA ASP A 50 5.25 -30.66 -23.71
C ASP A 50 4.16 -29.63 -23.36
N GLY A 51 4.09 -28.54 -24.13
CA GLY A 51 3.04 -27.54 -24.05
C GLY A 51 2.91 -26.84 -22.70
N PHE A 52 4.01 -26.70 -21.94
CA PHE A 52 4.06 -26.01 -20.64
C PHE A 52 3.19 -26.61 -19.55
N GLN A 53 2.88 -27.92 -19.63
CA GLN A 53 1.96 -28.56 -18.70
C GLN A 53 2.43 -28.44 -17.24
N PRO A 54 1.61 -27.83 -16.36
CA PRO A 54 1.96 -27.65 -14.95
C PRO A 54 1.68 -28.93 -14.15
N LYS A 55 2.63 -29.33 -13.33
CA LYS A 55 2.52 -30.43 -12.37
C LYS A 55 1.95 -29.93 -11.04
N TYR A 56 0.63 -29.88 -10.91
CA TYR A 56 0.02 -29.49 -9.66
C TYR A 56 0.03 -30.61 -8.63
N ILE A 57 0.46 -30.30 -7.42
CA ILE A 57 0.45 -31.22 -6.26
C ILE A 57 -0.38 -30.65 -5.12
N PRO A 58 -1.04 -31.47 -4.29
CA PRO A 58 -1.72 -31.02 -3.09
C PRO A 58 -0.76 -30.32 -2.12
N VAL A 59 -1.20 -29.22 -1.51
CA VAL A 59 -0.44 -28.49 -0.48
C VAL A 59 -0.38 -29.36 0.79
N LYS A 60 0.83 -29.78 1.18
CA LYS A 60 1.06 -30.72 2.29
C LYS A 60 0.46 -30.26 3.60
N GLU A 61 0.54 -28.96 3.89
CA GLU A 61 0.05 -28.35 5.11
C GLU A 61 -1.48 -28.33 5.22
N LYS A 62 -2.19 -28.67 4.12
CA LYS A 62 -3.66 -28.67 4.04
C LYS A 62 -4.27 -30.07 3.89
N LYS A 63 -3.50 -31.12 4.13
CA LYS A 63 -3.94 -32.49 3.93
C LYS A 63 -5.26 -32.82 4.69
N GLU A 64 -5.32 -32.43 5.97
CA GLU A 64 -6.49 -32.67 6.81
C GLU A 64 -7.74 -31.97 6.25
N LEU A 65 -7.60 -30.69 5.85
CA LEU A 65 -8.68 -29.93 5.24
C LEU A 65 -9.17 -30.58 3.91
N ILE A 66 -8.24 -31.05 3.10
CA ILE A 66 -8.56 -31.74 1.84
C ILE A 66 -9.40 -32.99 2.11
N GLU A 67 -9.03 -33.80 3.09
CA GLU A 67 -9.79 -35.02 3.46
C GLU A 67 -11.17 -34.66 4.03
N GLU A 68 -11.26 -33.60 4.83
CA GLU A 68 -12.56 -33.10 5.32
C GLU A 68 -13.48 -32.67 4.14
N LEU A 69 -12.95 -31.86 3.21
CA LEU A 69 -13.70 -31.42 2.05
C LEU A 69 -14.14 -32.56 1.15
N LYS A 70 -13.30 -33.60 0.96
CA LYS A 70 -13.66 -34.83 0.24
C LYS A 70 -14.79 -35.60 0.94
N ALA A 71 -14.75 -35.69 2.26
CA ALA A 71 -15.78 -36.37 3.03
C ALA A 71 -17.13 -35.62 2.96
N ASP A 72 -17.08 -34.30 2.99
CA ASP A 72 -18.27 -33.45 2.90
C ASP A 72 -18.86 -33.43 1.49
N SER A 73 -18.02 -33.31 0.46
CA SER A 73 -18.45 -33.33 -0.94
C SER A 73 -19.15 -34.64 -1.33
N LYS A 74 -18.71 -35.78 -0.77
CA LYS A 74 -19.37 -37.09 -1.01
C LYS A 74 -20.81 -37.15 -0.47
N LYS A 75 -21.06 -36.45 0.66
CA LYS A 75 -22.36 -36.41 1.32
C LYS A 75 -23.32 -35.37 0.71
N ALA A 76 -22.78 -34.40 0.02
CA ALA A 76 -23.56 -33.29 -0.56
C ALA A 76 -24.29 -33.73 -1.84
N GLY A 77 -25.45 -33.15 -2.06
CA GLY A 77 -26.19 -33.27 -3.33
C GLY A 77 -25.46 -32.48 -4.42
N THR A 78 -25.34 -31.20 -4.23
CA THR A 78 -24.63 -30.26 -5.11
C THR A 78 -23.46 -29.63 -4.34
N VAL A 79 -22.34 -29.33 -5.02
CA VAL A 79 -21.19 -28.60 -4.48
C VAL A 79 -21.07 -27.26 -5.21
N TYR A 80 -21.37 -26.19 -4.51
CA TYR A 80 -21.22 -24.83 -5.02
C TYR A 80 -19.81 -24.32 -4.73
N LEU A 81 -19.08 -23.96 -5.78
CA LEU A 81 -17.74 -23.39 -5.72
C LEU A 81 -17.87 -21.86 -5.72
N ALA A 82 -17.87 -21.26 -4.53
CA ALA A 82 -18.25 -19.87 -4.29
C ALA A 82 -17.04 -18.97 -3.94
N THR A 83 -15.94 -19.16 -4.66
CA THR A 83 -14.72 -18.36 -4.55
C THR A 83 -14.90 -16.96 -5.18
N ASP A 84 -13.92 -16.06 -4.99
CA ASP A 84 -13.97 -14.68 -5.47
C ASP A 84 -14.20 -14.60 -7.01
N PRO A 85 -14.73 -13.48 -7.52
CA PRO A 85 -15.12 -13.36 -8.93
C PRO A 85 -13.96 -13.04 -9.87
N ASP A 86 -12.69 -13.19 -9.44
CA ASP A 86 -11.52 -12.98 -10.27
C ASP A 86 -10.91 -14.30 -10.78
N ARG A 87 -9.91 -14.21 -11.68
CA ARG A 87 -9.20 -15.38 -12.24
C ARG A 87 -8.54 -16.26 -11.18
N GLU A 88 -8.13 -15.69 -10.03
CA GLU A 88 -7.58 -16.46 -8.92
C GLU A 88 -8.65 -17.32 -8.26
N GLY A 89 -9.84 -16.76 -8.01
CA GLY A 89 -10.99 -17.50 -7.49
C GLY A 89 -11.47 -18.57 -8.47
N GLU A 90 -11.47 -18.31 -9.78
CA GLU A 90 -11.83 -19.30 -10.80
C GLU A 90 -10.86 -20.49 -10.79
N ALA A 91 -9.55 -20.23 -10.72
CA ALA A 91 -8.53 -21.27 -10.62
C ALA A 91 -8.65 -22.07 -9.31
N ILE A 92 -8.98 -21.42 -8.18
CA ILE A 92 -9.25 -22.14 -6.91
C ILE A 92 -10.44 -23.08 -7.07
N SER A 93 -11.52 -22.63 -7.71
CA SER A 93 -12.70 -23.45 -7.98
C SER A 93 -12.37 -24.64 -8.88
N TRP A 94 -11.59 -24.44 -9.95
CA TRP A 94 -11.13 -25.51 -10.82
C TRP A 94 -10.24 -26.51 -10.06
N HIS A 95 -9.29 -26.03 -9.25
CA HIS A 95 -8.46 -26.89 -8.41
C HIS A 95 -9.26 -27.70 -7.38
N LEU A 96 -10.33 -27.11 -6.82
CA LEU A 96 -11.25 -27.82 -5.93
C LEU A 96 -12.00 -28.93 -6.67
N LYS A 97 -12.56 -28.65 -7.84
CA LYS A 97 -13.28 -29.61 -8.69
C LYS A 97 -12.40 -30.84 -8.95
N GLU A 98 -11.19 -30.60 -9.47
CA GLU A 98 -10.21 -31.66 -9.76
C GLU A 98 -9.80 -32.46 -8.51
N LEU A 99 -9.47 -31.77 -7.41
CA LEU A 99 -8.97 -32.40 -6.19
C LEU A 99 -10.03 -33.25 -5.48
N LEU A 100 -11.29 -32.82 -5.55
CA LEU A 100 -12.44 -33.52 -4.95
C LEU A 100 -13.04 -34.57 -5.88
N GLY A 101 -12.61 -34.63 -7.16
CA GLY A 101 -13.13 -35.55 -8.16
C GLY A 101 -14.61 -35.33 -8.46
N LEU A 102 -15.01 -34.05 -8.64
CA LEU A 102 -16.39 -33.68 -8.93
C LEU A 102 -16.64 -33.69 -10.43
N ASP A 103 -17.77 -34.25 -10.84
CA ASP A 103 -18.28 -34.12 -12.21
C ASP A 103 -18.94 -32.76 -12.44
N ASP A 104 -19.29 -32.46 -13.70
CA ASP A 104 -19.91 -31.21 -14.12
C ASP A 104 -21.37 -31.07 -13.61
N GLU A 105 -22.03 -32.15 -13.34
CA GLU A 105 -23.38 -32.10 -12.81
C GLU A 105 -23.40 -31.70 -11.34
N LYS A 106 -22.42 -32.17 -10.58
CA LYS A 106 -22.30 -31.95 -9.14
C LYS A 106 -21.60 -30.66 -8.77
N ALA A 107 -20.61 -30.20 -9.57
CA ALA A 107 -19.88 -28.98 -9.34
C ALA A 107 -20.57 -27.79 -10.01
N ARG A 108 -20.93 -26.78 -9.25
CA ARG A 108 -21.55 -25.54 -9.76
C ARG A 108 -20.77 -24.32 -9.30
N ARG A 109 -20.46 -23.43 -10.21
CA ARG A 109 -19.74 -22.18 -9.93
C ARG A 109 -20.72 -21.05 -9.58
N VAL A 110 -20.47 -20.32 -8.50
CA VAL A 110 -21.17 -19.10 -8.13
C VAL A 110 -20.17 -17.99 -7.77
N THR A 111 -20.50 -16.76 -8.13
CA THR A 111 -19.69 -15.58 -7.86
C THR A 111 -20.51 -14.47 -7.21
N PHE A 112 -19.88 -13.68 -6.35
CA PHE A 112 -20.54 -12.58 -5.65
C PHE A 112 -19.74 -11.29 -5.84
N ASN A 113 -20.29 -10.32 -6.54
CA ASN A 113 -19.70 -8.97 -6.63
C ASN A 113 -19.84 -8.20 -5.30
N GLU A 114 -20.78 -8.61 -4.46
CA GLU A 114 -20.95 -8.14 -3.08
C GLU A 114 -21.57 -9.25 -2.23
N ILE A 115 -21.27 -9.25 -0.93
CA ILE A 115 -21.80 -10.27 -0.01
C ILE A 115 -22.98 -9.71 0.78
N THR A 116 -24.11 -9.61 0.09
CA THR A 116 -25.42 -9.26 0.65
C THR A 116 -26.36 -10.46 0.58
N LYS A 117 -27.42 -10.47 1.42
CA LYS A 117 -28.36 -11.57 1.42
C LYS A 117 -29.04 -11.75 0.05
N LYS A 118 -29.42 -10.63 -0.60
CA LYS A 118 -30.06 -10.61 -1.92
C LYS A 118 -29.14 -11.30 -2.95
N VAL A 119 -27.94 -10.77 -3.14
CA VAL A 119 -27.00 -11.27 -4.16
C VAL A 119 -26.59 -12.71 -3.93
N VAL A 120 -26.30 -13.10 -2.66
CA VAL A 120 -25.94 -14.49 -2.35
C VAL A 120 -27.09 -15.46 -2.67
N THR A 121 -28.33 -15.11 -2.32
CA THR A 121 -29.47 -15.98 -2.58
C THR A 121 -29.78 -16.10 -4.08
N GLU A 122 -29.69 -14.99 -4.81
CA GLU A 122 -29.91 -14.98 -6.26
C GLU A 122 -28.82 -15.76 -7.01
N SER A 123 -27.53 -15.56 -6.64
CA SER A 123 -26.42 -16.25 -7.30
C SER A 123 -26.45 -17.76 -7.11
N ILE A 124 -26.88 -18.26 -5.95
CA ILE A 124 -27.05 -19.71 -5.70
C ILE A 124 -28.15 -20.31 -6.58
N GLN A 125 -29.17 -19.51 -6.93
CA GLN A 125 -30.27 -19.96 -7.82
C GLN A 125 -29.86 -19.98 -9.30
N HIS A 126 -28.82 -19.21 -9.67
CA HIS A 126 -28.31 -19.08 -11.04
C HIS A 126 -26.83 -19.44 -11.14
N PRO A 127 -26.45 -20.69 -10.79
CA PRO A 127 -25.04 -21.11 -10.90
C PRO A 127 -24.65 -21.26 -12.38
N ARG A 128 -23.36 -21.16 -12.62
CA ARG A 128 -22.74 -21.38 -13.93
C ARG A 128 -21.68 -22.50 -13.88
N ASP A 129 -21.14 -22.85 -15.00
CA ASP A 129 -19.96 -23.69 -15.08
C ASP A 129 -18.68 -22.86 -14.80
N ILE A 130 -17.56 -23.56 -14.57
CA ILE A 130 -16.25 -22.94 -14.42
C ILE A 130 -15.83 -22.37 -15.77
N ASP A 131 -15.40 -21.11 -15.78
CA ASP A 131 -14.85 -20.45 -16.96
C ASP A 131 -13.38 -20.87 -17.17
N LEU A 132 -13.15 -21.74 -18.15
CA LEU A 132 -11.83 -22.26 -18.44
C LEU A 132 -10.88 -21.20 -18.99
N SER A 133 -11.39 -20.14 -19.63
CA SER A 133 -10.55 -19.03 -20.11
C SER A 133 -9.92 -18.25 -18.95
N LEU A 134 -10.70 -18.03 -17.87
CA LEU A 134 -10.18 -17.44 -16.64
C LEU A 134 -9.14 -18.35 -15.94
N VAL A 135 -9.40 -19.67 -15.93
CA VAL A 135 -8.46 -20.66 -15.40
C VAL A 135 -7.16 -20.65 -16.18
N ASP A 136 -7.23 -20.67 -17.52
CA ASP A 136 -6.09 -20.67 -18.41
C ASP A 136 -5.26 -19.38 -18.27
N ALA A 137 -5.92 -18.22 -18.11
CA ALA A 137 -5.23 -16.95 -17.86
C ALA A 137 -4.47 -16.97 -16.53
N GLN A 138 -5.04 -17.57 -15.49
CA GLN A 138 -4.36 -17.72 -14.21
C GLN A 138 -3.21 -18.73 -14.30
N GLN A 139 -3.40 -19.88 -14.98
CA GLN A 139 -2.37 -20.87 -15.23
C GLN A 139 -1.20 -20.28 -16.02
N ALA A 140 -1.49 -19.57 -17.13
CA ALA A 140 -0.48 -18.90 -17.94
C ALA A 140 0.37 -17.95 -17.09
N ARG A 141 -0.27 -17.10 -16.29
CA ARG A 141 0.44 -16.20 -15.35
C ARG A 141 1.29 -17.00 -14.35
N ARG A 142 0.72 -18.04 -13.74
CA ARG A 142 1.41 -18.86 -12.75
C ARG A 142 2.64 -19.56 -13.32
N VAL A 143 2.52 -20.13 -14.53
CA VAL A 143 3.60 -20.79 -15.27
C VAL A 143 4.68 -19.78 -15.67
N LEU A 144 4.27 -18.65 -16.24
CA LEU A 144 5.17 -17.56 -16.65
C LEU A 144 6.02 -17.04 -15.47
N ASP A 145 5.36 -16.68 -14.37
CA ASP A 145 6.04 -16.18 -13.18
C ASP A 145 6.91 -17.26 -12.52
N ARG A 146 6.53 -18.55 -12.67
CA ARG A 146 7.33 -19.67 -12.22
C ARG A 146 8.61 -19.84 -13.05
N ILE A 147 8.53 -19.81 -14.37
CA ILE A 147 9.68 -19.95 -15.26
C ILE A 147 10.67 -18.81 -14.99
N VAL A 148 10.23 -17.56 -15.04
CA VAL A 148 11.09 -16.39 -14.80
C VAL A 148 11.75 -16.45 -13.42
N GLY A 149 10.95 -16.71 -12.38
CA GLY A 149 11.46 -16.75 -11.00
C GLY A 149 12.39 -17.91 -10.73
N TYR A 150 12.12 -19.07 -11.28
CA TYR A 150 12.87 -20.29 -11.01
C TYR A 150 14.20 -20.35 -11.78
N GLU A 151 14.27 -19.76 -12.97
CA GLU A 151 15.49 -19.75 -13.79
C GLU A 151 16.40 -18.56 -13.44
N ILE A 152 15.88 -17.34 -13.32
CA ILE A 152 16.73 -16.16 -13.04
C ILE A 152 17.20 -16.14 -11.59
N SER A 153 16.37 -16.53 -10.60
CA SER A 153 16.74 -16.41 -9.19
C SER A 153 17.99 -17.21 -8.81
N PRO A 154 18.18 -18.48 -9.25
CA PRO A 154 19.42 -19.23 -9.02
C PRO A 154 20.66 -18.57 -9.64
N LEU A 155 20.52 -17.95 -10.82
CA LEU A 155 21.59 -17.19 -11.45
C LEU A 155 22.01 -16.03 -10.57
N LEU A 156 21.06 -15.24 -10.06
CA LEU A 156 21.31 -14.18 -9.10
C LEU A 156 21.96 -14.69 -7.80
N TRP A 157 21.58 -15.87 -7.32
CA TRP A 157 22.20 -16.45 -6.12
C TRP A 157 23.65 -16.83 -6.35
N LYS A 158 23.97 -17.37 -7.52
CA LYS A 158 25.34 -17.75 -7.89
C LYS A 158 26.23 -16.52 -8.11
N LYS A 159 25.67 -15.47 -8.72
CA LYS A 159 26.46 -14.31 -9.17
C LYS A 159 26.49 -13.13 -8.17
N VAL A 160 25.46 -12.97 -7.35
CA VAL A 160 25.38 -11.90 -6.34
C VAL A 160 25.34 -12.50 -4.92
N ARG A 161 24.18 -12.98 -4.46
CA ARG A 161 24.02 -13.62 -3.13
C ARG A 161 22.74 -14.46 -3.08
N ARG A 162 22.73 -15.44 -2.18
CA ARG A 162 21.54 -16.29 -1.92
C ARG A 162 20.36 -15.47 -1.39
N GLY A 163 19.14 -15.92 -1.72
CA GLY A 163 17.88 -15.37 -1.24
C GLY A 163 17.37 -14.17 -2.04
N LEU A 164 17.97 -13.88 -3.19
CA LEU A 164 17.42 -12.93 -4.15
C LEU A 164 16.29 -13.57 -4.95
N SER A 165 15.36 -12.75 -5.44
CA SER A 165 14.25 -13.18 -6.28
C SER A 165 14.15 -12.26 -7.48
N ALA A 166 14.01 -12.84 -8.66
CA ALA A 166 13.59 -12.13 -9.85
C ALA A 166 12.14 -12.51 -10.17
N GLY A 167 11.43 -11.59 -10.78
CA GLY A 167 10.08 -11.81 -11.25
C GLY A 167 9.68 -10.63 -12.13
N ARG A 168 8.91 -10.88 -13.16
CA ARG A 168 8.59 -9.96 -14.23
C ARG A 168 8.12 -8.58 -13.69
N VAL A 169 7.00 -8.50 -13.02
CA VAL A 169 6.43 -7.25 -12.50
C VAL A 169 7.30 -6.61 -11.40
N GLN A 170 7.88 -7.43 -10.50
CA GLN A 170 8.72 -6.91 -9.42
C GLN A 170 10.03 -6.29 -9.93
N SER A 171 10.66 -6.89 -10.96
CA SER A 171 11.90 -6.37 -11.53
C SER A 171 11.67 -5.05 -12.26
N VAL A 172 10.56 -4.93 -13.00
CA VAL A 172 10.17 -3.66 -13.64
C VAL A 172 9.84 -2.58 -12.59
N ALA A 173 9.10 -2.91 -11.52
CA ALA A 173 8.81 -1.94 -10.47
C ALA A 173 10.10 -1.46 -9.77
N THR A 174 11.08 -2.36 -9.56
CA THR A 174 12.40 -1.98 -9.02
C THR A 174 13.15 -1.08 -9.99
N ARG A 175 13.16 -1.42 -11.29
CA ARG A 175 13.75 -0.60 -12.34
C ARG A 175 13.16 0.81 -12.36
N MET A 176 11.84 0.96 -12.29
CA MET A 176 11.19 2.28 -12.25
C MET A 176 11.71 3.14 -11.09
N VAL A 177 11.93 2.55 -9.92
CA VAL A 177 12.49 3.27 -8.76
C VAL A 177 13.96 3.62 -8.98
N CYS A 178 14.77 2.73 -9.58
CA CYS A 178 16.17 3.00 -9.93
C CYS A 178 16.29 4.10 -11.00
N ASP A 179 15.51 4.00 -12.09
CA ASP A 179 15.52 5.00 -13.17
C ASP A 179 15.15 6.40 -12.63
N ARG A 180 14.19 6.50 -11.71
CA ARG A 180 13.86 7.75 -11.03
C ARG A 180 15.02 8.29 -10.17
N GLU A 181 15.76 7.44 -9.50
CA GLU A 181 16.93 7.87 -8.73
C GLU A 181 18.06 8.34 -9.65
N ASP A 182 18.21 7.70 -10.83
CA ASP A 182 19.19 8.15 -11.85
C ASP A 182 18.80 9.51 -12.44
N GLU A 183 17.49 9.75 -12.71
CA GLU A 183 16.97 11.06 -13.10
C GLU A 183 17.29 12.14 -12.04
N ILE A 184 17.10 11.81 -10.76
CA ILE A 184 17.41 12.73 -9.64
C ILE A 184 18.90 13.05 -9.56
N ARG A 185 19.76 12.05 -9.73
CA ARG A 185 21.24 12.23 -9.70
C ARG A 185 21.75 13.03 -10.89
N ALA A 186 21.14 12.85 -12.06
CA ALA A 186 21.50 13.58 -13.27
C ALA A 186 20.95 15.00 -13.30
N PHE A 187 20.01 15.33 -12.43
CA PHE A 187 19.37 16.64 -12.40
C PHE A 187 20.33 17.75 -11.99
N GLN A 188 20.35 18.81 -12.78
CA GLN A 188 21.09 20.03 -12.48
C GLN A 188 20.12 21.10 -12.03
N SER A 189 20.32 21.61 -10.83
CA SER A 189 19.48 22.66 -10.26
C SER A 189 19.83 24.02 -10.87
N GLU A 190 18.84 24.71 -11.38
CA GLU A 190 18.95 26.07 -11.94
C GLU A 190 18.34 27.06 -10.98
N GLU A 191 19.01 28.17 -10.79
CA GLU A 191 18.56 29.31 -9.99
C GLU A 191 17.51 30.11 -10.77
N TYR A 192 16.45 30.52 -10.09
CA TYR A 192 15.50 31.49 -10.55
C TYR A 192 14.95 32.30 -9.38
N TRP A 193 14.37 33.46 -9.70
CA TRP A 193 13.85 34.35 -8.69
C TRP A 193 12.36 34.59 -8.88
N LEU A 194 11.63 34.67 -7.77
CA LEU A 194 10.27 35.12 -7.71
C LEU A 194 10.26 36.54 -7.13
N LEU A 195 9.35 37.37 -7.61
CA LEU A 195 9.10 38.66 -7.03
C LEU A 195 7.60 38.79 -6.75
N ASP A 196 7.27 38.89 -5.48
CA ASP A 196 5.90 39.13 -5.02
C ASP A 196 5.77 40.59 -4.60
N ALA A 197 4.75 41.28 -5.11
CA ALA A 197 4.33 42.60 -4.67
C ALA A 197 3.09 42.47 -3.77
N PHE A 198 3.13 43.06 -2.61
CA PHE A 198 1.99 43.13 -1.69
C PHE A 198 1.33 44.47 -1.89
N LEU A 199 0.07 44.47 -2.35
CA LEU A 199 -0.67 45.61 -2.82
C LEU A 199 -1.95 45.81 -2.03
N LYS A 200 -2.38 47.08 -1.87
CA LYS A 200 -3.62 47.47 -1.21
C LYS A 200 -4.38 48.42 -2.11
N ARG A 201 -5.71 48.46 -2.03
CA ARG A 201 -6.53 49.48 -2.67
C ARG A 201 -6.59 50.73 -1.79
N THR A 202 -6.74 50.55 -0.48
CA THR A 202 -6.73 51.65 0.50
C THR A 202 -5.71 51.35 1.61
N PRO A 203 -5.25 52.38 2.37
CA PRO A 203 -4.26 52.17 3.44
C PRO A 203 -4.71 51.22 4.55
N GLU A 204 -6.03 51.12 4.80
CA GLU A 204 -6.63 50.32 5.87
C GLU A 204 -6.83 48.86 5.49
N GLU A 205 -6.80 48.54 4.19
CA GLU A 205 -7.02 47.15 3.72
C GLU A 205 -5.81 46.25 3.94
N THR A 206 -6.09 44.98 4.15
CA THR A 206 -5.04 43.93 4.21
C THR A 206 -4.41 43.77 2.83
N PRO A 207 -3.08 43.77 2.73
CA PRO A 207 -2.42 43.63 1.45
C PRO A 207 -2.67 42.25 0.84
N PHE A 208 -2.93 42.18 -0.45
CA PHE A 208 -2.98 40.98 -1.25
C PHE A 208 -1.71 40.81 -2.05
N ARG A 209 -1.38 39.57 -2.39
CA ARG A 209 -0.16 39.22 -3.13
C ARG A 209 -0.40 39.23 -4.63
N ALA A 210 0.44 39.96 -5.37
CA ALA A 210 0.56 39.88 -6.82
C ALA A 210 1.96 39.41 -7.20
N ARG A 211 2.05 38.39 -8.02
CA ARG A 211 3.33 37.82 -8.44
C ARG A 211 3.76 38.36 -9.78
N PHE A 212 5.04 38.71 -9.92
CA PHE A 212 5.67 39.08 -11.18
C PHE A 212 5.39 38.04 -12.25
N TRP A 213 4.99 38.46 -13.42
CA TRP A 213 4.69 37.60 -14.54
C TRP A 213 5.60 37.85 -15.74
N GLY A 214 6.00 39.09 -15.99
CA GLY A 214 6.84 39.44 -17.11
C GLY A 214 6.99 40.91 -17.39
N LYS A 215 7.46 41.23 -18.60
CA LYS A 215 7.70 42.60 -19.06
C LYS A 215 6.96 42.86 -20.38
N GLU A 216 6.34 44.02 -20.53
CA GLU A 216 5.66 44.46 -21.77
C GLU A 216 4.67 43.41 -22.31
N GLY A 217 3.87 42.79 -21.44
CA GLY A 217 2.90 41.75 -21.81
C GLY A 217 3.49 40.40 -22.22
N LYS A 218 4.80 40.19 -22.08
CA LYS A 218 5.49 38.90 -22.36
C LYS A 218 5.95 38.25 -21.06
N ARG A 219 5.71 36.95 -20.96
CA ARG A 219 6.22 36.18 -19.82
C ARG A 219 7.76 36.21 -19.80
N THR A 220 8.32 36.60 -18.67
CA THR A 220 9.77 36.70 -18.47
C THR A 220 10.13 36.05 -17.13
N GLU A 221 11.18 35.29 -17.09
CA GLU A 221 11.71 34.70 -15.87
C GLU A 221 12.88 35.54 -15.37
N LEU A 222 12.97 35.70 -14.04
CA LEU A 222 14.08 36.40 -13.39
C LEU A 222 15.12 35.34 -13.02
N LYS A 223 16.31 35.43 -13.58
CA LYS A 223 17.35 34.40 -13.46
C LYS A 223 18.49 34.75 -12.50
N SER A 224 18.52 36.00 -12.00
CA SER A 224 19.58 36.46 -11.11
C SER A 224 19.07 37.47 -10.09
N GLU A 225 19.82 37.60 -9.00
CA GLU A 225 19.58 38.62 -7.97
C GLU A 225 19.62 40.06 -8.56
N ALA A 226 20.51 40.30 -9.52
CA ALA A 226 20.61 41.59 -10.18
C ALA A 226 19.34 41.96 -10.96
N GLU A 227 18.76 41.00 -11.70
CA GLU A 227 17.53 41.18 -12.45
C GLU A 227 16.34 41.47 -11.52
N VAL A 228 16.16 40.65 -10.46
CA VAL A 228 15.03 40.84 -9.54
C VAL A 228 15.16 42.14 -8.76
N THR A 229 16.39 42.53 -8.39
CA THR A 229 16.65 43.80 -7.69
C THR A 229 16.32 45.01 -8.59
N ALA A 230 16.75 44.95 -9.85
CA ALA A 230 16.44 46.04 -10.81
C ALA A 230 14.91 46.21 -11.03
N VAL A 231 14.18 45.10 -11.18
CA VAL A 231 12.73 45.11 -11.28
C VAL A 231 12.09 45.66 -10.00
N ALA A 232 12.52 45.16 -8.83
CA ALA A 232 12.00 45.61 -7.54
C ALA A 232 12.22 47.12 -7.32
N GLN A 233 13.40 47.65 -7.67
CA GLN A 233 13.69 49.09 -7.59
C GLN A 233 12.77 49.91 -8.52
N ALA A 234 12.59 49.47 -9.77
CA ALA A 234 11.73 50.17 -10.73
C ALA A 234 10.28 50.23 -10.28
N VAL A 235 9.72 49.11 -9.80
CA VAL A 235 8.31 49.06 -9.38
C VAL A 235 8.08 49.71 -8.02
N ASN A 236 9.08 49.74 -7.12
CA ASN A 236 9.00 50.45 -5.84
C ASN A 236 8.92 51.99 -6.03
N ALA A 237 9.45 52.52 -7.15
CA ALA A 237 9.42 53.91 -7.49
C ALA A 237 8.22 54.32 -8.37
N SER A 238 7.36 53.38 -8.75
CA SER A 238 6.30 53.61 -9.74
C SER A 238 4.93 53.18 -9.19
N PRO A 239 3.84 53.83 -9.65
CA PRO A 239 2.51 53.41 -9.26
C PRO A 239 2.14 52.04 -9.87
N PHE A 240 1.31 51.27 -9.18
CA PHE A 240 0.67 50.10 -9.69
C PHE A 240 -0.74 50.39 -10.18
N SER A 241 -1.08 49.92 -11.36
CA SER A 241 -2.41 50.06 -11.94
C SER A 241 -2.99 48.74 -12.40
N VAL A 242 -4.28 48.54 -12.22
CA VAL A 242 -5.00 47.37 -12.69
C VAL A 242 -5.28 47.50 -14.18
N ILE A 243 -4.71 46.61 -14.99
CA ILE A 243 -4.87 46.59 -16.45
C ILE A 243 -6.07 45.78 -16.89
N SER A 244 -6.32 44.65 -16.28
CA SER A 244 -7.48 43.82 -16.58
C SER A 244 -7.97 43.01 -15.38
N VAL A 245 -9.29 42.81 -15.31
CA VAL A 245 -9.94 41.97 -14.31
C VAL A 245 -10.83 40.95 -15.03
N LYS A 246 -10.41 39.69 -15.01
CA LYS A 246 -11.15 38.58 -15.63
C LYS A 246 -11.86 37.76 -14.57
N LYS A 247 -13.20 37.82 -14.55
CA LYS A 247 -14.05 37.00 -13.69
C LYS A 247 -14.58 35.81 -14.50
N THR A 248 -14.29 34.61 -14.07
CA THR A 248 -14.72 33.38 -14.75
C THR A 248 -15.28 32.37 -13.74
N GLN A 249 -16.27 31.61 -14.16
CA GLN A 249 -16.73 30.46 -13.36
C GLN A 249 -16.07 29.18 -13.88
N LYS A 250 -15.42 28.45 -13.00
CA LYS A 250 -14.81 27.17 -13.30
C LYS A 250 -15.57 26.05 -12.59
N GLN A 251 -15.99 25.07 -13.35
CA GLN A 251 -16.58 23.85 -12.80
C GLN A 251 -15.50 22.77 -12.60
N ARG A 252 -15.54 22.14 -11.43
CA ARG A 252 -14.72 20.95 -11.13
C ARG A 252 -15.65 19.75 -11.01
N SER A 253 -15.41 18.74 -11.84
CA SER A 253 -16.17 17.49 -11.80
C SER A 253 -15.64 16.55 -10.71
N PRO A 254 -16.49 15.74 -10.09
CA PRO A 254 -16.05 14.71 -9.16
C PRO A 254 -15.21 13.65 -9.87
N ALA A 255 -14.29 13.08 -9.12
CA ALA A 255 -13.50 11.96 -9.60
C ALA A 255 -14.35 10.67 -9.69
N PRO A 256 -13.95 9.69 -10.53
CA PRO A 256 -14.63 8.40 -10.67
C PRO A 256 -14.72 7.63 -9.35
N PRO A 257 -15.60 6.64 -9.21
CA PRO A 257 -15.59 5.73 -8.07
C PRO A 257 -14.24 5.00 -7.99
N PHE A 258 -13.92 4.41 -6.83
CA PHE A 258 -12.65 3.75 -6.65
C PHE A 258 -12.52 2.46 -7.47
N ILE A 259 -11.35 2.30 -8.05
CA ILE A 259 -10.76 1.02 -8.45
C ILE A 259 -9.64 0.66 -7.47
N THR A 260 -9.09 -0.54 -7.57
CA THR A 260 -8.05 -1.02 -6.63
C THR A 260 -6.88 -0.06 -6.51
N SER A 261 -6.35 0.43 -7.62
CA SER A 261 -5.19 1.32 -7.67
C SER A 261 -5.49 2.67 -7.00
N THR A 262 -6.61 3.30 -7.33
CA THR A 262 -7.00 4.61 -6.78
C THR A 262 -7.36 4.52 -5.30
N LEU A 263 -7.97 3.41 -4.85
CA LEU A 263 -8.20 3.16 -3.43
C LEU A 263 -6.89 3.03 -2.65
N GLN A 264 -5.91 2.29 -3.19
CA GLN A 264 -4.59 2.16 -2.55
C GLN A 264 -3.86 3.49 -2.47
N GLN A 265 -3.92 4.30 -3.53
CA GLN A 265 -3.33 5.64 -3.57
C GLN A 265 -3.94 6.56 -2.51
N GLU A 266 -5.25 6.64 -2.46
CA GLU A 266 -5.97 7.52 -1.53
C GLU A 266 -5.82 7.07 -0.08
N ALA A 267 -5.85 5.76 0.19
CA ALA A 267 -5.58 5.21 1.51
C ALA A 267 -4.15 5.47 1.98
N SER A 268 -3.18 5.45 1.06
CA SER A 268 -1.79 5.81 1.36
C SER A 268 -1.67 7.29 1.73
N ARG A 269 -2.28 8.20 0.97
CA ARG A 269 -2.23 9.65 1.18
C ARG A 269 -2.95 10.08 2.47
N ARG A 270 -4.21 9.71 2.61
CA ARG A 270 -5.07 10.19 3.72
C ARG A 270 -4.91 9.39 5.00
N LEU A 271 -4.72 8.08 4.90
CA LEU A 271 -4.76 7.18 6.04
C LEU A 271 -3.37 6.67 6.44
N ASN A 272 -2.33 6.99 5.65
CA ASN A 272 -0.98 6.45 5.79
C ASN A 272 -0.98 4.90 5.88
N MET A 273 -1.85 4.26 5.08
CA MET A 273 -1.96 2.81 4.99
C MET A 273 -1.11 2.30 3.84
N THR A 274 -0.34 1.24 4.09
CA THR A 274 0.37 0.56 2.99
C THR A 274 -0.62 -0.14 2.06
N PRO A 275 -0.31 -0.34 0.76
CA PRO A 275 -1.19 -1.03 -0.18
C PRO A 275 -1.65 -2.40 0.33
N ARG A 276 -0.73 -3.18 0.90
CA ARG A 276 -1.06 -4.48 1.51
C ARG A 276 -2.08 -4.35 2.65
N ARG A 277 -1.92 -3.34 3.52
CA ARG A 277 -2.86 -3.14 4.63
C ARG A 277 -4.21 -2.66 4.14
N THR A 278 -4.23 -1.77 3.15
CA THR A 278 -5.46 -1.31 2.49
C THR A 278 -6.26 -2.50 1.96
N MET A 279 -5.62 -3.38 1.18
CA MET A 279 -6.30 -4.57 0.64
C MET A 279 -6.76 -5.54 1.72
N SER A 280 -5.97 -5.73 2.79
CA SER A 280 -6.37 -6.58 3.91
C SER A 280 -7.62 -6.05 4.67
N VAL A 281 -7.75 -4.72 4.79
CA VAL A 281 -8.93 -4.11 5.43
C VAL A 281 -10.12 -4.10 4.47
N ALA A 282 -9.90 -3.83 3.18
CA ALA A 282 -10.94 -3.91 2.16
C ALA A 282 -11.53 -5.34 2.06
N GLN A 283 -10.69 -6.37 2.12
CA GLN A 283 -11.13 -7.77 2.17
C GLN A 283 -12.07 -8.04 3.36
N GLN A 284 -11.75 -7.51 4.54
CA GLN A 284 -12.60 -7.65 5.72
C GLN A 284 -13.96 -6.96 5.54
N LEU A 285 -13.97 -5.77 4.93
CA LEU A 285 -15.22 -5.05 4.62
C LEU A 285 -16.07 -5.76 3.58
N TYR A 286 -15.46 -6.41 2.60
CA TYR A 286 -16.14 -7.21 1.58
C TYR A 286 -16.71 -8.51 2.15
N GLU A 287 -15.90 -9.29 2.90
CA GLU A 287 -16.29 -10.62 3.40
C GLU A 287 -17.40 -10.60 4.47
N GLY A 288 -17.54 -9.47 5.13
CA GLY A 288 -18.60 -9.23 6.10
C GLY A 288 -18.10 -8.81 7.48
N VAL A 289 -18.80 -7.84 8.02
CA VAL A 289 -18.63 -7.31 9.36
C VAL A 289 -19.94 -7.40 10.10
N GLU A 290 -19.90 -7.70 11.40
CA GLU A 290 -21.08 -7.76 12.25
C GLU A 290 -21.58 -6.33 12.53
N ILE A 291 -22.77 -5.98 12.02
CA ILE A 291 -23.39 -4.66 12.22
C ILE A 291 -24.57 -4.81 13.18
N THR A 292 -24.59 -4.00 14.22
CA THR A 292 -25.64 -4.00 15.24
C THR A 292 -27.02 -3.78 14.64
N GLY A 293 -27.95 -4.71 14.89
CA GLY A 293 -29.32 -4.69 14.38
C GLY A 293 -29.50 -5.27 12.97
N ILE A 294 -28.40 -5.60 12.26
CA ILE A 294 -28.46 -6.18 10.90
C ILE A 294 -27.83 -7.58 10.87
N GLY A 295 -26.75 -7.79 11.63
CA GLY A 295 -25.94 -9.00 11.61
C GLY A 295 -24.72 -8.87 10.71
N SER A 296 -24.16 -9.99 10.26
CA SER A 296 -22.98 -10.01 9.40
C SER A 296 -23.37 -9.60 7.97
N VAL A 297 -22.69 -8.57 7.42
CA VAL A 297 -22.93 -8.07 6.06
C VAL A 297 -21.65 -7.56 5.44
N GLY A 298 -21.45 -7.83 4.15
CA GLY A 298 -20.39 -7.18 3.35
C GLY A 298 -20.74 -5.71 3.15
N LEU A 299 -19.84 -4.82 3.51
CA LEU A 299 -20.07 -3.37 3.44
C LEU A 299 -19.64 -2.76 2.11
N ILE A 300 -18.81 -3.44 1.34
CA ILE A 300 -18.32 -2.95 0.05
C ILE A 300 -18.44 -4.04 -1.03
N SER A 301 -18.49 -3.62 -2.30
CA SER A 301 -18.33 -4.48 -3.46
C SER A 301 -16.91 -5.07 -3.52
N TYR A 302 -16.68 -6.02 -4.43
CA TYR A 302 -15.39 -6.68 -4.59
C TYR A 302 -14.28 -5.67 -4.88
N MET A 303 -13.20 -5.75 -4.10
CA MET A 303 -12.17 -4.70 -4.05
C MET A 303 -11.03 -4.90 -5.05
N ARG A 304 -10.93 -6.03 -5.75
CA ARG A 304 -9.94 -6.23 -6.81
C ARG A 304 -10.58 -6.00 -8.17
N THR A 305 -10.66 -4.75 -8.55
CA THR A 305 -11.31 -4.32 -9.79
C THR A 305 -10.57 -3.14 -10.42
N ASP A 306 -10.59 -3.06 -11.72
CA ASP A 306 -10.20 -1.91 -12.53
C ASP A 306 -11.39 -1.30 -13.29
N SER A 307 -12.59 -1.79 -13.04
CA SER A 307 -13.83 -1.27 -13.59
C SER A 307 -14.31 -0.02 -12.84
N LEU A 308 -14.74 0.99 -13.59
CA LEU A 308 -15.38 2.20 -13.07
C LEU A 308 -16.92 2.11 -13.13
N ARG A 309 -17.47 0.99 -13.58
CA ARG A 309 -18.91 0.77 -13.71
C ARG A 309 -19.57 0.70 -12.34
N LEU A 310 -20.71 1.31 -12.23
CA LEU A 310 -21.65 1.12 -11.11
C LEU A 310 -22.93 0.48 -11.67
N SER A 311 -23.56 -0.42 -10.92
CA SER A 311 -24.86 -0.96 -11.30
C SER A 311 -25.94 0.12 -11.27
N ASP A 312 -26.98 -0.04 -12.08
CA ASP A 312 -28.11 0.90 -12.14
C ASP A 312 -28.79 1.05 -10.78
N GLU A 313 -28.90 -0.04 -10.01
CA GLU A 313 -29.42 -0.02 -8.65
C GLU A 313 -28.58 0.84 -7.71
N ALA A 314 -27.24 0.70 -7.77
CA ALA A 314 -26.32 1.50 -6.95
C ALA A 314 -26.36 2.99 -7.32
N VAL A 315 -26.45 3.29 -8.62
CA VAL A 315 -26.59 4.67 -9.12
C VAL A 315 -27.90 5.27 -8.64
N ALA A 316 -29.02 4.55 -8.77
CA ALA A 316 -30.33 5.01 -8.32
C ALA A 316 -30.35 5.27 -6.80
N ALA A 317 -29.83 4.34 -6.01
CA ALA A 317 -29.76 4.48 -4.55
C ALA A 317 -28.88 5.68 -4.13
N ALA A 318 -27.72 5.86 -4.75
CA ALA A 318 -26.86 7.01 -4.49
C ALA A 318 -27.54 8.35 -4.82
N ARG A 319 -28.23 8.41 -5.94
CA ARG A 319 -28.96 9.62 -6.38
C ARG A 319 -30.14 9.97 -5.47
N SER A 320 -30.94 8.97 -5.05
CA SER A 320 -31.99 9.19 -4.05
C SER A 320 -31.40 9.72 -2.74
N PHE A 321 -30.33 9.07 -2.26
CA PHE A 321 -29.62 9.53 -1.05
C PHE A 321 -29.13 10.99 -1.17
N ILE A 322 -28.55 11.37 -2.31
CA ILE A 322 -28.07 12.73 -2.56
C ILE A 322 -29.24 13.71 -2.51
N SER A 323 -30.35 13.44 -3.22
CA SER A 323 -31.51 14.34 -3.26
C SER A 323 -32.18 14.51 -1.90
N GLU A 324 -32.24 13.44 -1.10
CA GLU A 324 -32.89 13.45 0.23
C GLU A 324 -32.03 14.15 1.30
N ASN A 325 -30.71 14.01 1.25
CA ASN A 325 -29.82 14.48 2.32
C ASN A 325 -29.06 15.78 2.01
N TYR A 326 -28.90 16.14 0.72
CA TYR A 326 -28.14 17.32 0.29
C TYR A 326 -29.00 18.31 -0.49
N GLY A 327 -30.11 17.87 -1.08
CA GLY A 327 -30.97 18.71 -1.93
C GLY A 327 -30.85 18.36 -3.41
N GLN A 328 -31.88 18.74 -4.16
CA GLN A 328 -32.01 18.44 -5.59
C GLN A 328 -30.92 19.08 -6.45
N GLU A 329 -30.40 20.25 -6.03
CA GLU A 329 -29.32 20.98 -6.71
C GLU A 329 -27.98 20.21 -6.66
N TYR A 330 -27.77 19.33 -5.68
CA TYR A 330 -26.60 18.48 -5.60
C TYR A 330 -26.70 17.22 -6.47
N CYS A 331 -27.88 16.90 -7.01
CA CYS A 331 -28.12 15.74 -7.86
C CYS A 331 -28.23 16.18 -9.34
N PRO A 332 -27.26 15.85 -10.21
CA PRO A 332 -27.32 16.18 -11.64
C PRO A 332 -28.58 15.59 -12.29
N LYS A 333 -29.14 16.26 -13.32
CA LYS A 333 -30.34 15.77 -14.05
C LYS A 333 -30.13 14.36 -14.62
N THR A 334 -28.94 14.08 -15.16
CA THR A 334 -28.56 12.76 -15.71
C THR A 334 -27.54 12.07 -14.82
N PRO A 335 -27.63 10.73 -14.67
CA PRO A 335 -26.59 9.96 -13.98
C PRO A 335 -25.22 10.16 -14.61
N ARG A 336 -24.19 10.17 -13.77
CA ARG A 336 -22.81 10.22 -14.28
C ARG A 336 -22.34 8.83 -14.66
N VAL A 337 -21.81 8.72 -15.86
CA VAL A 337 -21.20 7.51 -16.38
C VAL A 337 -19.71 7.76 -16.59
N TYR A 338 -18.89 6.87 -16.06
CA TYR A 338 -17.43 6.92 -16.21
C TYR A 338 -16.98 5.86 -17.20
N LYS A 339 -16.17 6.26 -18.16
CA LYS A 339 -15.63 5.31 -19.14
C LYS A 339 -14.56 4.44 -18.51
N THR A 340 -14.77 3.15 -18.51
CA THR A 340 -13.80 2.14 -18.14
C THR A 340 -12.79 1.96 -19.29
N LYS A 341 -11.53 1.61 -18.97
CA LYS A 341 -10.53 1.25 -19.99
C LYS A 341 -11.00 0.01 -20.76
N ALA A 342 -10.74 -0.07 -22.04
CA ALA A 342 -11.15 -1.21 -22.88
C ALA A 342 -10.56 -2.56 -22.42
N SER A 343 -9.49 -2.53 -21.64
CA SER A 343 -8.85 -3.71 -21.05
C SER A 343 -9.41 -4.13 -19.68
N ALA A 344 -10.37 -3.38 -19.13
CA ALA A 344 -10.94 -3.73 -17.83
C ALA A 344 -12.02 -4.81 -17.97
N GLN A 345 -12.14 -5.63 -16.94
CA GLN A 345 -13.13 -6.70 -16.89
C GLN A 345 -14.54 -6.09 -16.77
N ASP A 346 -15.34 -6.17 -17.84
CA ASP A 346 -16.70 -5.62 -17.89
C ASP A 346 -17.66 -6.26 -16.86
N ALA A 347 -17.34 -7.48 -16.40
CA ALA A 347 -18.13 -8.19 -15.39
C ALA A 347 -18.02 -7.59 -13.98
N HIS A 348 -16.99 -6.77 -13.71
CA HIS A 348 -16.77 -6.19 -12.40
C HIS A 348 -17.41 -4.82 -12.25
N GLU A 349 -17.70 -4.45 -11.01
CA GLU A 349 -18.09 -3.11 -10.61
C GLU A 349 -16.94 -2.38 -9.92
N ALA A 350 -17.04 -1.04 -9.84
CA ALA A 350 -16.19 -0.21 -9.00
C ALA A 350 -16.36 -0.54 -7.51
N ILE A 351 -15.39 -0.14 -6.70
CA ILE A 351 -15.46 -0.31 -5.25
C ILE A 351 -16.43 0.72 -4.67
N ARG A 352 -17.55 0.23 -4.14
CA ARG A 352 -18.66 1.04 -3.61
C ARG A 352 -19.23 0.43 -2.33
N PRO A 353 -19.99 1.19 -1.52
CA PRO A 353 -20.79 0.58 -0.46
C PRO A 353 -21.87 -0.34 -1.06
N THR A 354 -22.19 -1.42 -0.37
CA THR A 354 -23.28 -2.33 -0.74
C THR A 354 -24.65 -1.71 -0.49
N ASP A 355 -24.75 -0.86 0.53
CA ASP A 355 -25.92 -0.07 0.86
C ASP A 355 -25.52 1.34 1.30
N VAL A 356 -25.94 2.35 0.56
CA VAL A 356 -25.61 3.77 0.84
C VAL A 356 -26.26 4.26 2.15
N ALA A 357 -27.33 3.63 2.62
CA ALA A 357 -27.97 3.94 3.89
C ALA A 357 -27.13 3.50 5.11
N LEU A 358 -26.15 2.63 4.92
CA LEU A 358 -25.13 2.29 5.90
C LEU A 358 -24.04 3.38 5.94
N THR A 359 -24.43 4.60 6.29
CA THR A 359 -23.49 5.73 6.36
C THR A 359 -22.33 5.43 7.31
N PRO A 360 -21.15 6.05 7.10
CA PRO A 360 -20.00 5.85 7.99
C PRO A 360 -20.31 6.06 9.47
N ASP A 361 -21.14 7.05 9.79
CA ASP A 361 -21.51 7.33 11.19
C ASP A 361 -22.42 6.26 11.80
N ARG A 362 -23.33 5.70 11.00
CA ARG A 362 -24.22 4.61 11.43
C ARG A 362 -23.42 3.35 11.80
N VAL A 363 -22.41 2.98 11.02
CA VAL A 363 -21.62 1.76 11.24
C VAL A 363 -20.37 1.96 12.12
N ARG A 364 -20.10 3.19 12.53
CA ARG A 364 -18.86 3.58 13.25
C ARG A 364 -18.59 2.75 14.52
N LYS A 365 -19.66 2.39 15.25
CA LYS A 365 -19.55 1.66 16.54
C LYS A 365 -19.15 0.20 16.33
N ASP A 366 -19.46 -0.37 15.17
CA ASP A 366 -19.26 -1.77 14.85
C ASP A 366 -17.93 -2.01 14.12
N LEU A 367 -17.29 -0.96 13.61
CA LEU A 367 -16.06 -1.03 12.85
C LEU A 367 -14.82 -0.74 13.72
N THR A 368 -13.73 -1.41 13.39
CA THR A 368 -12.41 -0.97 13.88
C THR A 368 -12.06 0.39 13.27
N GLN A 369 -11.12 1.11 13.89
CA GLN A 369 -10.71 2.43 13.41
C GLN A 369 -10.19 2.43 11.97
N GLU A 370 -9.47 1.37 11.55
CA GLU A 370 -8.97 1.24 10.18
C GLU A 370 -10.11 0.92 9.19
N GLN A 371 -11.02 0.02 9.56
CA GLN A 371 -12.21 -0.29 8.77
C GLN A 371 -13.08 0.94 8.58
N TYR A 372 -13.36 1.68 9.66
CA TYR A 372 -14.14 2.92 9.60
C TYR A 372 -13.52 3.96 8.67
N ARG A 373 -12.21 4.20 8.80
CA ARG A 373 -11.52 5.20 7.97
C ARG A 373 -11.54 4.81 6.49
N LEU A 374 -11.28 3.53 6.18
CA LEU A 374 -11.30 3.06 4.80
C LEU A 374 -12.73 3.07 4.23
N TYR A 375 -13.72 2.61 4.98
CA TYR A 375 -15.11 2.64 4.58
C TYR A 375 -15.59 4.07 4.32
N ARG A 376 -15.21 5.03 5.17
CA ARG A 376 -15.58 6.44 5.02
C ARG A 376 -15.10 7.03 3.69
N ILE A 377 -13.89 6.74 3.25
CA ILE A 377 -13.41 7.25 1.96
C ILE A 377 -14.09 6.55 0.78
N ILE A 378 -14.36 5.23 0.89
CA ILE A 378 -15.07 4.48 -0.15
C ILE A 378 -16.51 5.01 -0.30
N TRP A 379 -17.22 5.13 0.80
CA TRP A 379 -18.58 5.65 0.82
C TRP A 379 -18.64 7.08 0.29
N GLY A 380 -17.80 7.97 0.81
CA GLY A 380 -17.74 9.36 0.40
C GLY A 380 -17.45 9.54 -1.09
N ARG A 381 -16.49 8.77 -1.63
CA ARG A 381 -16.15 8.79 -3.05
C ARG A 381 -17.31 8.31 -3.94
N CYS A 382 -17.99 7.26 -3.52
CA CYS A 382 -19.14 6.71 -4.25
C CYS A 382 -20.29 7.71 -4.32
N ILE A 383 -20.66 8.38 -3.21
CA ILE A 383 -21.67 9.42 -3.22
C ILE A 383 -21.22 10.61 -4.08
N ALA A 384 -20.03 11.13 -3.81
CA ALA A 384 -19.47 12.28 -4.53
C ALA A 384 -19.41 12.06 -6.04
N CYS A 385 -19.11 10.86 -6.52
CA CYS A 385 -19.03 10.58 -7.96
C CYS A 385 -20.38 10.74 -8.70
N GLN A 386 -21.51 10.71 -8.00
CA GLN A 386 -22.84 10.94 -8.57
C GLN A 386 -23.39 12.36 -8.28
N MET A 387 -22.63 13.23 -7.57
CA MET A 387 -23.05 14.60 -7.24
C MET A 387 -22.76 15.60 -8.36
N ALA A 388 -23.35 16.78 -8.23
CA ALA A 388 -23.13 17.92 -9.10
C ALA A 388 -21.70 18.45 -9.00
N ASN A 389 -21.23 19.13 -10.05
CA ASN A 389 -19.92 19.79 -10.06
C ASN A 389 -19.83 20.84 -8.95
N ALA A 390 -18.64 20.98 -8.39
CA ALA A 390 -18.30 22.16 -7.60
C ALA A 390 -18.08 23.36 -8.55
N ILE A 391 -18.58 24.54 -8.18
CA ILE A 391 -18.44 25.75 -8.97
C ILE A 391 -17.58 26.73 -8.19
N TYR A 392 -16.54 27.21 -8.82
CA TYR A 392 -15.61 28.20 -8.28
C TYR A 392 -15.72 29.50 -9.10
N SER A 393 -15.78 30.65 -8.42
CA SER A 393 -15.57 31.98 -9.02
C SER A 393 -14.06 32.23 -9.00
N ASN A 394 -13.47 32.31 -10.17
CA ASN A 394 -12.06 32.63 -10.34
C ASN A 394 -11.97 34.10 -10.79
N VAL A 395 -11.18 34.88 -10.07
CA VAL A 395 -10.80 36.22 -10.42
C VAL A 395 -9.32 36.23 -10.72
N ALA A 396 -8.96 36.64 -11.92
CA ALA A 396 -7.58 36.87 -12.34
C ALA A 396 -7.39 38.35 -12.66
N VAL A 397 -6.45 38.97 -11.97
CA VAL A 397 -6.14 40.40 -12.11
C VAL A 397 -4.74 40.53 -12.69
N GLU A 398 -4.64 41.34 -13.76
CA GLU A 398 -3.38 41.76 -14.35
C GLU A 398 -3.08 43.19 -13.95
N ILE A 399 -1.91 43.40 -13.39
CA ILE A 399 -1.48 44.64 -12.77
C ILE A 399 -0.15 45.04 -13.42
N GLU A 400 0.02 46.32 -13.70
CA GLU A 400 1.25 46.86 -14.27
C GLU A 400 1.89 47.92 -13.37
N SER A 401 3.20 47.93 -13.36
CA SER A 401 4.04 48.99 -12.78
C SER A 401 5.36 49.09 -13.54
N ALA A 402 5.76 50.25 -13.98
CA ALA A 402 7.02 50.51 -14.70
C ALA A 402 7.25 49.59 -15.93
N GLY A 403 6.19 49.20 -16.67
CA GLY A 403 6.27 48.28 -17.82
C GLY A 403 6.39 46.82 -17.44
N TYR A 404 6.31 46.47 -16.14
CA TYR A 404 6.33 45.12 -15.64
C TYR A 404 4.93 44.64 -15.24
N SER A 405 4.59 43.43 -15.64
CA SER A 405 3.28 42.84 -15.35
C SER A 405 3.34 41.94 -14.11
N PHE A 406 2.34 42.10 -13.26
CA PHE A 406 2.09 41.24 -12.08
C PHE A 406 0.72 40.58 -12.20
N ARG A 407 0.57 39.39 -11.62
CA ARG A 407 -0.72 38.69 -11.61
C ARG A 407 -1.12 38.33 -10.20
N ALA A 408 -2.39 38.60 -9.89
CA ALA A 408 -3.05 38.15 -8.68
C ALA A 408 -4.24 37.26 -9.07
N GLN A 409 -4.47 36.17 -8.35
CA GLN A 409 -5.56 35.25 -8.61
C GLN A 409 -6.28 34.92 -7.30
N SER A 410 -7.57 34.69 -7.40
CA SER A 410 -8.40 34.21 -6.31
C SER A 410 -9.40 33.19 -6.84
N SER A 411 -9.61 32.10 -6.08
CA SER A 411 -10.56 31.03 -6.43
C SER A 411 -11.46 30.79 -5.24
N VAL A 412 -12.69 31.24 -5.29
CA VAL A 412 -13.65 31.15 -4.20
C VAL A 412 -14.75 30.16 -4.57
N PRO A 413 -15.09 29.17 -3.74
CA PRO A 413 -16.19 28.26 -3.99
C PRO A 413 -17.53 29.02 -3.92
N VAL A 414 -18.31 28.93 -4.99
CA VAL A 414 -19.68 29.50 -5.09
C VAL A 414 -20.72 28.43 -4.79
N PHE A 415 -20.44 27.21 -5.27
CA PHE A 415 -21.27 26.04 -4.99
C PHE A 415 -20.37 24.85 -4.68
N ALA A 416 -20.61 24.25 -3.51
CA ALA A 416 -19.74 23.17 -3.04
C ALA A 416 -19.83 21.89 -3.92
N GLY A 417 -21.04 21.59 -4.45
CA GLY A 417 -21.23 20.38 -5.22
C GLY A 417 -20.74 19.14 -4.49
N TYR A 418 -20.00 18.26 -5.18
CA TYR A 418 -19.47 17.04 -4.61
C TYR A 418 -18.48 17.24 -3.44
N THR A 419 -17.84 18.42 -3.35
CA THR A 419 -16.87 18.70 -2.27
C THR A 419 -17.53 18.80 -0.90
N ALA A 420 -18.86 18.93 -0.82
CA ALA A 420 -19.62 18.85 0.42
C ALA A 420 -19.47 17.47 1.11
N VAL A 421 -19.21 16.41 0.34
CA VAL A 421 -19.07 15.03 0.84
C VAL A 421 -17.64 14.55 0.82
N TYR A 422 -16.93 14.84 -0.28
CA TYR A 422 -15.61 14.26 -0.52
C TYR A 422 -14.74 15.17 -1.39
N GLU A 423 -13.53 15.40 -0.92
CA GLU A 423 -12.47 16.04 -1.67
C GLU A 423 -11.27 15.12 -1.75
N GLU A 424 -10.67 14.97 -2.93
CA GLU A 424 -9.54 14.09 -3.16
C GLU A 424 -8.26 14.67 -2.53
N ALA A 425 -7.41 13.82 -1.92
CA ALA A 425 -6.11 14.23 -1.45
C ALA A 425 -5.15 14.37 -2.64
N THR A 426 -4.45 15.50 -2.71
CA THR A 426 -3.38 15.74 -3.69
C THR A 426 -2.03 15.41 -3.09
N ASP A 427 -1.05 15.04 -3.95
CA ASP A 427 0.34 14.84 -3.53
C ASP A 427 1.07 16.18 -3.33
N ASP A 428 0.55 17.25 -3.95
CA ASP A 428 1.08 18.61 -3.86
C ASP A 428 0.56 19.29 -2.60
N GLU A 429 1.47 19.55 -1.67
CA GLU A 429 1.19 20.28 -0.41
C GLU A 429 1.07 21.80 -0.63
N GLU A 430 1.27 22.31 -1.84
CA GLU A 430 1.06 23.71 -2.17
C GLU A 430 -0.43 24.02 -2.24
N LYS A 431 -1.05 24.15 -1.07
CA LYS A 431 -2.17 25.06 -0.94
C LYS A 431 -1.59 26.45 -1.18
N THR A 432 -1.64 26.93 -2.41
CA THR A 432 -1.52 28.36 -2.65
C THR A 432 -2.60 29.00 -1.78
N ASP A 433 -2.16 29.68 -0.74
CA ASP A 433 -3.01 30.54 0.07
C ASP A 433 -3.34 31.73 -0.83
N GLU A 434 -4.18 31.46 -1.84
CA GLU A 434 -4.77 32.48 -2.71
C GLU A 434 -5.80 33.20 -1.86
N GLY A 435 -5.33 34.19 -1.13
CA GLY A 435 -6.17 35.05 -0.31
C GLY A 435 -7.34 35.61 -1.12
N LYS A 436 -8.40 35.94 -0.44
CA LYS A 436 -9.54 36.60 -1.06
C LYS A 436 -9.07 37.98 -1.60
N LEU A 437 -9.14 38.16 -2.91
CA LEU A 437 -8.85 39.49 -3.50
C LEU A 437 -9.94 40.50 -3.14
N PRO A 438 -9.60 41.77 -2.91
CA PRO A 438 -10.57 42.84 -2.81
C PRO A 438 -11.31 43.03 -4.15
N GLU A 439 -12.38 43.78 -4.14
CA GLU A 439 -13.11 44.13 -5.36
C GLU A 439 -12.29 45.16 -6.13
N LEU A 440 -11.74 44.75 -7.29
CA LEU A 440 -10.89 45.54 -8.15
C LEU A 440 -11.57 45.79 -9.51
N ASN A 441 -11.29 46.94 -10.09
CA ASN A 441 -11.74 47.34 -11.43
C ASN A 441 -10.55 47.74 -12.30
N GLU A 442 -10.73 47.64 -13.61
CA GLU A 442 -9.74 48.12 -14.56
C GLU A 442 -9.53 49.64 -14.38
N GLY A 443 -8.29 50.07 -14.34
CA GLY A 443 -7.86 51.43 -14.07
C GLY A 443 -7.66 51.80 -12.60
N ASP A 444 -7.98 50.92 -11.65
CA ASP A 444 -7.72 51.17 -10.23
C ASP A 444 -6.22 51.30 -9.96
N PHE A 445 -5.85 52.33 -9.18
CA PHE A 445 -4.50 52.49 -8.66
C PHE A 445 -4.35 51.76 -7.33
N LEU A 446 -3.21 51.08 -7.16
CA LEU A 446 -2.92 50.28 -5.98
C LEU A 446 -1.71 50.84 -5.24
N LEU A 447 -1.81 50.83 -3.93
CA LEU A 447 -0.73 51.20 -3.02
C LEU A 447 0.20 50.01 -2.77
N LEU A 448 1.47 50.19 -3.02
CA LEU A 448 2.47 49.22 -2.69
C LEU A 448 2.72 49.21 -1.18
N ASP A 449 2.59 48.06 -0.53
CA ASP A 449 3.01 47.85 0.86
C ASP A 449 4.50 47.47 0.91
N ARG A 450 4.86 46.43 0.17
CA ARG A 450 6.26 45.96 0.02
C ARG A 450 6.40 45.06 -1.19
N THR A 451 7.65 44.91 -1.66
CA THR A 451 8.07 43.84 -2.56
C THR A 451 8.89 42.80 -1.82
N VAL A 452 8.75 41.55 -2.18
CA VAL A 452 9.51 40.40 -1.58
C VAL A 452 10.16 39.60 -2.71
N PRO A 453 11.47 39.81 -2.94
CA PRO A 453 12.24 38.91 -3.81
C PRO A 453 12.52 37.61 -3.09
N GLU A 454 12.40 36.49 -3.77
CA GLU A 454 12.66 35.16 -3.21
C GLU A 454 13.48 34.34 -4.18
N GLN A 455 14.68 33.91 -3.73
CA GLN A 455 15.53 33.01 -4.46
C GLN A 455 14.95 31.59 -4.43
N GLN A 456 14.84 30.98 -5.58
CA GLN A 456 14.35 29.62 -5.75
C GLN A 456 15.32 28.81 -6.62
N PHE A 457 15.24 27.52 -6.47
CA PHE A 457 16.01 26.60 -7.30
C PHE A 457 15.07 25.53 -7.85
N THR A 458 15.23 25.19 -9.12
CA THR A 458 14.49 24.08 -9.71
C THR A 458 14.77 22.81 -8.93
N GLN A 459 13.74 22.00 -8.71
CA GLN A 459 13.81 20.79 -7.92
C GLN A 459 13.86 19.55 -8.83
N PRO A 460 14.62 18.51 -8.45
CA PRO A 460 14.59 17.25 -9.18
C PRO A 460 13.20 16.62 -9.12
N PRO A 461 12.89 15.70 -10.05
CA PRO A 461 11.63 14.98 -9.99
C PRO A 461 11.50 14.25 -8.66
N ALA A 462 10.31 14.30 -8.05
CA ALA A 462 10.10 13.68 -6.75
C ALA A 462 10.28 12.16 -6.81
N ARG A 463 10.89 11.58 -5.77
CA ARG A 463 10.93 10.12 -5.60
C ARG A 463 9.51 9.56 -5.53
N TYR A 464 9.35 8.33 -5.98
CA TYR A 464 8.07 7.64 -5.84
C TYR A 464 7.72 7.44 -4.36
N THR A 465 6.45 7.67 -4.04
CA THR A 465 5.79 7.10 -2.86
C THR A 465 5.14 5.76 -3.26
N GLU A 466 4.63 4.98 -2.29
CA GLU A 466 3.84 3.78 -2.62
C GLU A 466 2.64 4.14 -3.53
N ALA A 467 1.99 5.28 -3.28
CA ALA A 467 0.86 5.76 -4.06
C ALA A 467 1.26 6.14 -5.51
N THR A 468 2.31 6.95 -5.67
CA THR A 468 2.73 7.40 -7.00
C THR A 468 3.39 6.29 -7.82
N LEU A 469 4.03 5.29 -7.18
CA LEU A 469 4.52 4.11 -7.88
C LEU A 469 3.36 3.26 -8.42
N ILE A 470 2.30 3.02 -7.62
CA ILE A 470 1.11 2.31 -8.09
C ILE A 470 0.47 3.04 -9.26
N ARG A 471 0.33 4.37 -9.16
CA ARG A 471 -0.20 5.20 -10.25
C ARG A 471 0.63 5.05 -11.53
N ALA A 472 1.95 5.17 -11.42
CA ALA A 472 2.85 5.03 -12.56
C ALA A 472 2.82 3.62 -13.19
N MET A 473 2.71 2.56 -12.36
CA MET A 473 2.53 1.19 -12.83
C MET A 473 1.21 1.04 -13.60
N GLU A 474 0.10 1.55 -13.05
CA GLU A 474 -1.22 1.52 -13.69
C GLU A 474 -1.25 2.28 -15.01
N GLU A 475 -0.70 3.51 -15.05
CA GLU A 475 -0.63 4.34 -16.26
C GLU A 475 0.17 3.68 -17.38
N LYS A 476 1.21 2.90 -17.01
CA LYS A 476 2.06 2.15 -17.94
C LYS A 476 1.54 0.72 -18.24
N GLY A 477 0.41 0.31 -17.66
CA GLY A 477 -0.17 -1.03 -17.84
C GLY A 477 0.63 -2.16 -17.19
N ILE A 478 1.46 -1.85 -16.17
CA ILE A 478 2.33 -2.80 -15.47
C ILE A 478 1.62 -3.33 -14.22
N GLY A 479 1.34 -4.63 -14.22
CA GLY A 479 0.59 -5.28 -13.14
C GLY A 479 -0.93 -5.12 -13.29
N ARG A 480 -1.67 -5.69 -12.36
CA ARG A 480 -3.15 -5.71 -12.31
C ARG A 480 -3.60 -5.54 -10.85
N PRO A 481 -4.89 -5.35 -10.58
CA PRO A 481 -5.42 -5.18 -9.22
C PRO A 481 -4.89 -6.16 -8.17
N SER A 482 -4.68 -7.42 -8.55
CA SER A 482 -4.16 -8.47 -7.68
C SER A 482 -2.65 -8.35 -7.39
N THR A 483 -1.86 -7.63 -8.20
CA THR A 483 -0.39 -7.64 -8.14
C THR A 483 0.24 -6.36 -7.57
N TYR A 484 -0.43 -5.20 -7.57
CA TYR A 484 0.17 -3.95 -7.08
C TYR A 484 0.72 -4.05 -5.64
N ALA A 485 -0.14 -4.43 -4.70
CA ALA A 485 0.25 -4.53 -3.30
C ALA A 485 1.30 -5.64 -3.02
N PRO A 486 1.20 -6.85 -3.60
CA PRO A 486 2.24 -7.87 -3.53
C PRO A 486 3.59 -7.39 -4.07
N THR A 487 3.62 -6.72 -5.23
CA THR A 487 4.85 -6.23 -5.86
C THR A 487 5.61 -5.28 -4.94
N ILE A 488 4.95 -4.24 -4.42
CA ILE A 488 5.58 -3.28 -3.49
C ILE A 488 6.08 -3.99 -2.23
N SER A 489 5.29 -4.91 -1.69
CA SER A 489 5.69 -5.70 -0.51
C SER A 489 6.93 -6.56 -0.79
N THR A 490 7.01 -7.15 -1.98
CA THR A 490 8.11 -8.03 -2.39
C THR A 490 9.41 -7.27 -2.59
N ILE A 491 9.40 -6.17 -3.36
CA ILE A 491 10.62 -5.38 -3.61
C ILE A 491 11.20 -4.78 -2.33
N THR A 492 10.31 -4.44 -1.36
CA THR A 492 10.73 -3.97 -0.04
C THR A 492 11.26 -5.11 0.84
N ALA A 493 10.62 -6.29 0.83
CA ALA A 493 11.03 -7.45 1.62
C ALA A 493 12.39 -8.03 1.17
N HIS A 494 12.71 -7.94 -0.13
CA HIS A 494 13.99 -8.36 -0.68
C HIS A 494 15.09 -7.30 -0.53
N ASP A 495 14.80 -6.16 0.09
CA ASP A 495 15.71 -5.01 0.24
C ASP A 495 16.20 -4.44 -1.11
N TYR A 496 15.42 -4.55 -2.18
CA TYR A 496 15.73 -3.85 -3.43
C TYR A 496 15.40 -2.37 -3.32
N VAL A 497 14.34 -2.08 -2.57
CA VAL A 497 13.85 -0.74 -2.29
C VAL A 497 13.61 -0.59 -0.79
N ILE A 498 13.98 0.55 -0.23
CA ILE A 498 13.67 0.93 1.15
C ILE A 498 12.71 2.11 1.18
N LYS A 499 12.01 2.26 2.29
CA LYS A 499 11.12 3.39 2.54
C LYS A 499 11.80 4.40 3.47
N GLU A 500 12.12 5.58 2.95
CA GLU A 500 12.60 6.73 3.71
C GLU A 500 11.46 7.76 3.87
N GLY A 501 10.89 7.85 5.06
CA GLY A 501 9.68 8.65 5.28
C GLY A 501 8.51 8.14 4.44
N LYS A 502 8.01 8.96 3.52
CA LYS A 502 6.97 8.59 2.55
C LYS A 502 7.51 8.06 1.22
N TYR A 503 8.81 8.22 0.95
CA TYR A 503 9.44 7.96 -0.34
C TYR A 503 10.08 6.57 -0.42
N LEU A 504 10.09 6.03 -1.63
CA LEU A 504 10.77 4.80 -2.00
C LEU A 504 12.12 5.15 -2.62
N LYS A 505 13.18 4.51 -2.13
CA LYS A 505 14.56 4.71 -2.59
C LYS A 505 15.19 3.37 -2.92
N PRO A 506 15.92 3.24 -4.04
CA PRO A 506 16.63 2.01 -4.34
C PRO A 506 17.76 1.80 -3.33
N THR A 507 18.10 0.55 -3.07
CA THR A 507 19.30 0.19 -2.32
C THR A 507 20.44 -0.11 -3.30
N PRO A 508 21.70 -0.11 -2.88
CA PRO A 508 22.79 -0.59 -3.72
C PRO A 508 22.57 -2.00 -4.25
N LEU A 509 21.88 -2.86 -3.49
CA LEU A 509 21.48 -4.17 -3.95
C LEU A 509 20.44 -4.10 -5.07
N GLY A 510 19.43 -3.26 -4.91
CA GLY A 510 18.40 -3.03 -5.94
C GLY A 510 19.00 -2.51 -7.23
N GLU A 511 19.92 -1.56 -7.15
CA GLU A 511 20.64 -1.00 -8.30
C GLU A 511 21.48 -2.06 -9.03
N VAL A 512 22.26 -2.86 -8.28
CA VAL A 512 23.06 -3.95 -8.85
C VAL A 512 22.19 -5.01 -9.53
N VAL A 513 21.12 -5.44 -8.88
CA VAL A 513 20.20 -6.43 -9.47
C VAL A 513 19.51 -5.85 -10.70
N THR A 514 19.07 -4.59 -10.65
CA THR A 514 18.45 -3.92 -11.80
C THR A 514 19.45 -3.74 -12.96
N GLY A 515 20.70 -3.39 -12.67
CA GLY A 515 21.76 -3.32 -13.69
C GLY A 515 21.96 -4.64 -14.38
N LEU A 516 22.15 -5.74 -13.62
CA LEU A 516 22.26 -7.08 -14.18
C LEU A 516 21.05 -7.49 -15.02
N MET A 517 19.85 -7.13 -14.58
CA MET A 517 18.63 -7.41 -15.34
C MET A 517 18.57 -6.60 -16.63
N LYS A 518 18.98 -5.33 -16.62
CA LYS A 518 19.04 -4.49 -17.84
C LYS A 518 20.07 -5.01 -18.84
N ASP A 519 21.23 -5.51 -18.34
CA ASP A 519 22.35 -5.95 -19.19
C ASP A 519 22.11 -7.33 -19.84
N HIS A 520 21.36 -8.21 -19.17
CA HIS A 520 21.24 -9.62 -19.57
C HIS A 520 19.80 -10.10 -19.81
N PHE A 521 18.80 -9.38 -19.32
CA PHE A 521 17.37 -9.72 -19.42
C PHE A 521 16.57 -8.46 -19.75
N SER A 522 16.96 -7.81 -20.86
CA SER A 522 16.42 -6.50 -21.24
C SER A 522 14.91 -6.52 -21.38
N ASP A 523 14.36 -7.59 -21.98
CA ASP A 523 12.93 -7.75 -22.23
C ASP A 523 12.15 -7.94 -20.92
N ILE A 524 12.68 -8.73 -19.97
CA ILE A 524 12.03 -8.99 -18.67
C ILE A 524 11.83 -7.70 -17.86
N VAL A 525 12.73 -6.73 -18.00
CA VAL A 525 12.64 -5.45 -17.30
C VAL A 525 12.14 -4.31 -18.19
N ASP A 526 11.82 -4.57 -19.45
CA ASP A 526 11.22 -3.58 -20.33
C ASP A 526 9.75 -3.30 -19.97
N LEU A 527 9.40 -2.02 -19.92
CA LEU A 527 8.07 -1.58 -19.54
C LEU A 527 7.02 -1.93 -20.60
N LYS A 528 7.38 -1.77 -21.88
CA LYS A 528 6.46 -2.05 -23.00
C LYS A 528 6.24 -3.55 -23.15
N PHE A 529 7.30 -4.33 -23.02
CA PHE A 529 7.22 -5.80 -23.04
C PHE A 529 6.33 -6.32 -21.91
N THR A 530 6.53 -5.83 -20.68
CA THR A 530 5.69 -6.24 -19.55
C THR A 530 4.23 -5.84 -19.74
N ASN A 531 3.95 -4.65 -20.27
CA ASN A 531 2.59 -4.23 -20.62
C ASN A 531 1.99 -5.15 -21.70
N HIS A 532 2.76 -5.46 -22.75
CA HIS A 532 2.33 -6.38 -23.79
C HIS A 532 1.96 -7.76 -23.23
N MET A 533 2.81 -8.33 -22.37
CA MET A 533 2.53 -9.61 -21.73
C MET A 533 1.29 -9.58 -20.83
N GLU A 534 1.05 -8.49 -20.10
CA GLU A 534 -0.19 -8.34 -19.33
C GLU A 534 -1.43 -8.29 -20.25
N ALA A 535 -1.32 -7.63 -21.42
CA ALA A 535 -2.39 -7.60 -22.40
C ALA A 535 -2.64 -8.98 -23.03
N ARG A 536 -1.57 -9.75 -23.33
CA ARG A 536 -1.68 -11.13 -23.83
C ARG A 536 -2.38 -12.05 -22.83
N LEU A 537 -2.10 -11.88 -21.52
CA LEU A 537 -2.81 -12.61 -20.46
C LEU A 537 -4.29 -12.22 -20.37
N ASP A 538 -4.64 -10.96 -20.62
CA ASP A 538 -6.04 -10.53 -20.69
C ASP A 538 -6.73 -11.06 -21.97
N GLU A 539 -6.01 -11.26 -23.08
CA GLU A 539 -6.55 -11.93 -24.28
C GLU A 539 -6.90 -13.41 -24.02
N ILE A 540 -6.08 -14.13 -23.24
CA ILE A 540 -6.41 -15.49 -22.80
C ILE A 540 -7.70 -15.48 -21.98
N GLU A 541 -7.81 -14.57 -21.04
CA GLU A 541 -8.99 -14.40 -20.17
C GLU A 541 -10.28 -14.18 -20.98
N ASN A 542 -10.16 -13.45 -22.09
CA ASN A 542 -11.28 -13.18 -23.00
C ASN A 542 -11.48 -14.28 -24.08
N GLY A 543 -10.81 -15.41 -23.97
CA GLY A 543 -10.88 -16.51 -24.95
C GLY A 543 -10.35 -16.20 -26.35
N LYS A 544 -9.53 -15.14 -26.49
CA LYS A 544 -8.98 -14.68 -27.79
C LYS A 544 -7.62 -15.28 -28.12
N ALA A 545 -6.93 -15.86 -27.14
CA ALA A 545 -5.61 -16.48 -27.33
C ALA A 545 -5.49 -17.78 -26.54
N GLY A 546 -4.75 -18.75 -27.06
CA GLY A 546 -4.40 -19.97 -26.35
C GLY A 546 -3.23 -19.72 -25.38
N TRP A 547 -3.33 -20.22 -24.16
CA TRP A 547 -2.33 -19.94 -23.14
C TRP A 547 -0.95 -20.56 -23.46
N GLN A 548 -0.91 -21.74 -24.11
CA GLN A 548 0.34 -22.37 -24.52
C GLN A 548 1.07 -21.55 -25.58
N SER A 549 0.34 -20.99 -26.56
CA SER A 549 0.95 -20.17 -27.63
C SER A 549 1.57 -18.90 -27.07
N VAL A 550 0.91 -18.25 -26.09
CA VAL A 550 1.44 -17.07 -25.41
C VAL A 550 2.69 -17.39 -24.60
N LEU A 551 2.73 -18.55 -23.93
CA LEU A 551 3.92 -19.00 -23.21
C LEU A 551 5.07 -19.35 -24.15
N GLN A 552 4.80 -19.96 -25.31
CA GLN A 552 5.82 -20.30 -26.31
C GLN A 552 6.45 -19.02 -26.89
N GLU A 553 5.62 -18.05 -27.30
CA GLU A 553 6.07 -16.76 -27.78
C GLU A 553 7.05 -16.07 -26.79
N PHE A 554 6.73 -16.15 -25.48
CA PHE A 554 7.60 -15.64 -24.44
C PHE A 554 8.88 -16.47 -24.28
N TYR A 555 8.75 -17.80 -24.23
CA TYR A 555 9.84 -18.69 -23.84
C TYR A 555 10.98 -18.75 -24.86
N ASP A 556 10.69 -18.64 -26.14
CA ASP A 556 11.68 -18.68 -27.20
C ASP A 556 12.73 -17.56 -27.06
N GLY A 557 12.28 -16.34 -26.79
CA GLY A 557 13.17 -15.20 -26.49
C GLY A 557 13.89 -15.35 -25.15
N PHE A 558 13.16 -15.74 -24.13
CA PHE A 558 13.68 -15.89 -22.78
C PHE A 558 14.77 -16.96 -22.63
N GLU A 559 14.63 -18.10 -23.31
CA GLU A 559 15.66 -19.15 -23.29
C GLU A 559 16.97 -18.67 -23.92
N ALA A 560 16.89 -17.89 -25.00
CA ALA A 560 18.06 -17.30 -25.63
C ALA A 560 18.77 -16.28 -24.70
N GLU A 561 18.01 -15.40 -24.03
CA GLU A 561 18.55 -14.47 -23.04
C GLU A 561 19.22 -15.23 -21.86
N MET A 562 18.60 -16.32 -21.35
CA MET A 562 19.14 -17.12 -20.27
C MET A 562 20.50 -17.73 -20.64
N ARG A 563 20.61 -18.37 -21.81
CA ARG A 563 21.86 -18.96 -22.28
C ARG A 563 22.95 -17.92 -22.49
N ALA A 564 22.61 -16.76 -23.03
CA ALA A 564 23.55 -15.64 -23.21
C ALA A 564 24.03 -15.11 -21.86
N ALA A 565 23.12 -14.93 -20.90
CA ALA A 565 23.41 -14.46 -19.56
C ALA A 565 24.32 -15.43 -18.79
N GLU A 566 24.05 -16.73 -18.83
CA GLU A 566 24.88 -17.75 -18.19
C GLU A 566 26.31 -17.71 -18.71
N THR A 567 26.47 -17.60 -20.04
CA THR A 567 27.78 -17.52 -20.69
C THR A 567 28.51 -16.22 -20.35
N ALA A 568 27.85 -15.07 -20.48
CA ALA A 568 28.45 -13.78 -20.23
C ALA A 568 28.87 -13.54 -18.78
N MET A 569 28.18 -14.18 -17.85
CA MET A 569 28.44 -14.10 -16.42
C MET A 569 29.31 -15.25 -15.89
N ASP A 570 29.78 -16.16 -16.74
CA ASP A 570 30.58 -17.30 -16.23
C ASP A 570 31.89 -16.82 -15.59
N GLY A 571 32.27 -17.44 -14.49
CA GLY A 571 33.42 -17.05 -13.67
C GLY A 571 33.31 -15.70 -12.95
N LYS A 572 32.31 -14.88 -13.26
CA LYS A 572 32.17 -13.53 -12.66
C LYS A 572 31.26 -13.56 -11.42
N ARG A 573 31.58 -12.77 -10.42
CA ARG A 573 30.73 -12.51 -9.26
C ARG A 573 30.63 -10.99 -9.04
N VAL A 574 29.42 -10.50 -8.96
CA VAL A 574 29.15 -9.08 -8.76
C VAL A 574 29.08 -8.77 -7.28
N LYS A 575 29.91 -7.82 -6.83
CA LYS A 575 29.90 -7.34 -5.46
C LYS A 575 28.88 -6.21 -5.34
N VAL A 576 28.00 -6.31 -4.35
CA VAL A 576 27.13 -5.21 -3.97
C VAL A 576 27.94 -4.19 -3.18
N PRO A 577 27.95 -2.91 -3.54
CA PRO A 577 28.61 -1.88 -2.76
C PRO A 577 28.09 -1.86 -1.33
N ASP A 578 29.01 -1.74 -0.37
CA ASP A 578 28.66 -1.63 1.03
C ASP A 578 28.15 -0.22 1.33
N ILE A 579 27.13 -0.10 2.16
CA ILE A 579 26.66 1.19 2.66
C ILE A 579 27.59 1.61 3.79
N VAL A 580 28.33 2.67 3.56
CA VAL A 580 29.23 3.26 4.59
C VAL A 580 28.35 4.03 5.58
N SER A 581 28.57 3.80 6.87
CA SER A 581 27.96 4.55 7.95
C SER A 581 28.82 5.76 8.32
N ASP A 582 28.22 6.78 8.88
CA ASP A 582 28.93 7.94 9.46
C ASP A 582 29.73 7.57 10.72
N GLU A 583 29.53 6.35 11.26
CA GLU A 583 30.26 5.86 12.42
C GLU A 583 31.63 5.25 12.02
N VAL A 584 32.62 5.47 12.87
CA VAL A 584 33.97 4.88 12.74
C VAL A 584 34.16 3.74 13.74
N CYS A 585 34.99 2.78 13.39
CA CYS A 585 35.29 1.64 14.24
C CYS A 585 36.08 2.09 15.48
N GLU A 586 35.60 1.77 16.67
CA GLU A 586 36.23 2.12 17.96
C GLU A 586 37.58 1.42 18.20
N VAL A 587 37.85 0.35 17.42
CA VAL A 587 39.09 -0.44 17.56
C VAL A 587 40.17 0.01 16.58
N CYS A 588 39.84 0.26 15.32
CA CYS A 588 40.87 0.54 14.29
C CYS A 588 40.65 1.87 13.53
N GLY A 589 39.64 2.66 13.89
CA GLY A 589 39.36 3.96 13.27
C GLY A 589 38.82 3.93 11.83
N LYS A 590 38.72 2.75 11.20
CA LYS A 590 38.17 2.62 9.84
C LYS A 590 36.63 2.83 9.82
N PRO A 591 36.05 3.30 8.69
CA PRO A 591 34.60 3.46 8.57
C PRO A 591 33.85 2.16 8.88
N MET A 592 32.66 2.29 9.50
CA MET A 592 31.77 1.16 9.69
C MET A 592 30.84 0.97 8.49
N LEU A 593 30.52 -0.28 8.18
CA LEU A 593 29.66 -0.68 7.06
C LEU A 593 28.35 -1.26 7.58
N VAL A 594 27.23 -0.89 6.97
CA VAL A 594 25.94 -1.49 7.27
C VAL A 594 25.88 -2.89 6.66
N LYS A 595 25.89 -3.91 7.48
CA LYS A 595 25.84 -5.32 7.10
C LYS A 595 24.49 -5.93 7.51
N LYS A 596 24.02 -6.93 6.76
CA LYS A 596 22.81 -7.68 7.09
C LYS A 596 23.19 -8.99 7.77
N GLY A 597 22.75 -9.17 9.01
CA GLY A 597 22.89 -10.40 9.78
C GLY A 597 21.59 -11.19 9.91
N LYS A 598 21.63 -12.32 10.58
CA LYS A 598 20.47 -13.18 10.84
C LYS A 598 19.34 -12.44 11.61
N PHE A 599 19.70 -11.45 12.42
CA PHE A 599 18.77 -10.71 13.30
C PHE A 599 18.49 -9.27 12.86
N GLY A 600 18.87 -8.91 11.63
CA GLY A 600 18.72 -7.56 11.08
C GLY A 600 20.03 -6.92 10.67
N HIS A 601 20.01 -5.60 10.42
CA HIS A 601 21.20 -4.85 10.05
C HIS A 601 22.06 -4.54 11.28
N PHE A 602 23.39 -4.52 11.08
CA PHE A 602 24.38 -4.14 12.09
C PHE A 602 25.54 -3.41 11.42
N LEU A 603 26.32 -2.71 12.20
CA LEU A 603 27.55 -2.07 11.73
C LEU A 603 28.71 -3.05 11.89
N GLY A 604 29.43 -3.32 10.80
CA GLY A 604 30.64 -4.10 10.78
C GLY A 604 31.82 -3.27 10.32
N CYS A 605 32.99 -3.47 10.91
CA CYS A 605 34.19 -2.71 10.51
C CYS A 605 34.57 -3.01 9.05
N SER A 606 34.94 -1.98 8.29
CA SER A 606 35.46 -2.14 6.92
C SER A 606 36.81 -2.83 6.88
N GLY A 607 37.53 -2.91 8.02
CA GLY A 607 38.79 -3.60 8.16
C GLY A 607 38.69 -5.11 8.33
N PHE A 608 37.50 -5.72 8.15
CA PHE A 608 37.37 -7.17 8.19
C PHE A 608 38.16 -7.81 7.03
N PRO A 609 38.91 -8.92 7.25
CA PRO A 609 38.93 -9.78 8.45
C PRO A 609 39.90 -9.36 9.57
N GLU A 610 40.81 -8.39 9.36
CA GLU A 610 41.81 -7.97 10.35
C GLU A 610 41.14 -7.36 11.61
N CYS A 611 40.04 -6.63 11.41
CA CYS A 611 39.25 -6.08 12.49
C CYS A 611 37.81 -6.68 12.43
N THR A 612 37.47 -7.47 13.45
CA THR A 612 36.16 -8.16 13.54
C THR A 612 35.13 -7.38 14.35
N PHE A 613 35.39 -6.10 14.64
CA PHE A 613 34.50 -5.28 15.46
C PHE A 613 33.14 -5.08 14.80
N THR A 614 32.09 -5.29 15.57
CA THR A 614 30.70 -5.09 15.13
C THR A 614 29.91 -4.34 16.18
N LYS A 615 28.99 -3.49 15.74
CA LYS A 615 28.13 -2.68 16.59
C LYS A 615 26.66 -2.81 16.11
N PRO A 616 25.69 -2.99 17.01
CA PRO A 616 24.28 -2.98 16.59
C PRO A 616 23.90 -1.56 16.14
N ILE A 617 23.06 -1.47 15.10
CA ILE A 617 22.47 -0.19 14.70
C ILE A 617 21.48 0.22 15.77
N VAL A 618 21.76 1.36 16.41
CA VAL A 618 20.98 1.90 17.51
C VAL A 618 19.99 2.93 16.97
N VAL A 619 18.71 2.71 17.20
CA VAL A 619 17.68 3.70 16.90
C VAL A 619 17.30 4.38 18.22
N GLU A 620 17.72 5.63 18.37
CA GLU A 620 17.35 6.45 19.52
C GLU A 620 15.86 6.84 19.42
N MET A 621 15.18 6.73 20.55
CA MET A 621 13.78 7.10 20.67
C MET A 621 13.64 8.50 21.29
N PRO A 622 12.60 9.25 20.92
CA PRO A 622 12.34 10.53 21.58
C PRO A 622 12.06 10.34 23.07
N GLY A 623 12.56 11.30 23.86
CA GLY A 623 12.43 11.29 25.33
C GLY A 623 13.57 10.59 26.04
N LYS A 624 13.61 10.72 27.35
CA LYS A 624 14.66 10.21 28.23
C LYS A 624 14.15 9.09 29.14
N CYS A 625 15.05 8.23 29.56
CA CYS A 625 14.73 7.13 30.47
C CYS A 625 14.08 7.67 31.77
N PRO A 626 12.91 7.19 32.18
CA PRO A 626 12.22 7.69 33.35
C PRO A 626 12.91 7.33 34.68
N GLN A 627 13.86 6.38 34.67
CA GLN A 627 14.64 5.98 35.83
C GLN A 627 15.93 6.77 36.00
N CYS A 628 16.77 6.87 34.92
CA CYS A 628 18.09 7.45 35.03
C CYS A 628 18.34 8.68 34.12
N GLY A 629 17.39 9.11 33.30
CA GLY A 629 17.52 10.26 32.43
C GLY A 629 18.34 10.04 31.14
N SER A 630 18.96 8.87 30.95
CA SER A 630 19.72 8.52 29.74
C SER A 630 18.82 8.25 28.53
N ARG A 631 19.43 8.02 27.36
CA ARG A 631 18.69 7.76 26.11
C ARG A 631 17.89 6.46 26.18
N ILE A 632 16.76 6.44 25.48
CA ILE A 632 15.96 5.24 25.28
C ILE A 632 16.21 4.73 23.86
N LEU A 633 16.49 3.44 23.74
CA LEU A 633 16.83 2.79 22.48
C LEU A 633 15.74 1.80 22.08
N LYS A 634 15.39 1.82 20.80
CA LYS A 634 14.56 0.75 20.20
C LYS A 634 15.43 -0.48 19.99
N ARG A 635 14.98 -1.62 20.49
CA ARG A 635 15.65 -2.92 20.36
C ARG A 635 14.68 -3.97 19.85
N THR A 636 15.24 -5.05 19.27
CA THR A 636 14.46 -6.20 18.79
C THR A 636 14.91 -7.45 19.54
N SER A 637 13.97 -8.19 20.10
CA SER A 637 14.24 -9.44 20.80
C SER A 637 14.62 -10.56 19.81
N LYS A 638 15.19 -11.66 20.31
CA LYS A 638 15.52 -12.87 19.50
C LYS A 638 14.30 -13.47 18.77
N LYS A 639 13.09 -13.20 19.25
CA LYS A 639 11.83 -13.64 18.64
C LYS A 639 11.23 -12.60 17.67
N GLY A 640 11.94 -11.49 17.37
CA GLY A 640 11.50 -10.45 16.44
C GLY A 640 10.58 -9.37 17.05
N TYR A 641 10.29 -9.40 18.34
CA TYR A 641 9.46 -8.38 18.99
C TYR A 641 10.27 -7.12 19.29
N VAL A 642 9.70 -5.95 18.96
CA VAL A 642 10.30 -4.65 19.26
C VAL A 642 9.99 -4.27 20.71
N PHE A 643 11.02 -3.81 21.42
CA PHE A 643 10.92 -3.27 22.78
C PHE A 643 11.83 -2.05 22.93
N TYR A 644 11.65 -1.31 23.99
CA TYR A 644 12.40 -0.09 24.26
C TYR A 644 13.15 -0.24 25.58
N ALA A 645 14.43 0.10 25.60
CA ALA A 645 15.29 -0.08 26.77
C ALA A 645 16.23 1.13 26.96
N CYS A 646 16.64 1.36 28.18
CA CYS A 646 17.68 2.34 28.47
C CYS A 646 19.01 1.93 27.80
N GLU A 647 19.78 2.91 27.33
CA GLU A 647 21.12 2.67 26.75
C GLU A 647 22.07 2.03 27.77
N ARG A 648 21.93 2.33 29.06
CA ARG A 648 22.73 1.75 30.15
C ARG A 648 22.44 0.27 30.42
N GLY A 649 21.52 -0.34 29.70
CA GLY A 649 21.24 -1.78 29.75
C GLY A 649 20.92 -2.26 31.16
N THR A 650 21.71 -3.23 31.63
CA THR A 650 21.55 -3.86 32.95
C THR A 650 21.79 -2.92 34.12
N ASP A 651 22.61 -1.89 33.97
CA ASP A 651 22.92 -0.93 35.05
C ASP A 651 21.73 -0.05 35.42
N CYS A 652 20.83 0.20 34.48
CA CYS A 652 19.56 0.89 34.71
C CYS A 652 18.38 -0.06 34.82
N GLY A 653 18.39 -1.17 34.08
CA GLY A 653 17.33 -2.17 34.05
C GLY A 653 16.01 -1.75 33.40
N PHE A 654 15.88 -0.49 32.91
CA PHE A 654 14.64 -0.01 32.32
C PHE A 654 14.36 -0.66 30.98
N ILE A 655 13.25 -1.39 30.87
CA ILE A 655 12.73 -2.01 29.66
C ILE A 655 11.21 -1.82 29.62
N THR A 656 10.68 -1.51 28.44
CA THR A 656 9.23 -1.39 28.21
C THR A 656 8.84 -1.78 26.80
N TRP A 657 7.60 -2.23 26.63
CA TRP A 657 6.94 -2.46 25.34
C TRP A 657 6.19 -1.22 24.85
N ASP A 658 6.04 -0.22 25.70
CA ASP A 658 5.36 1.03 25.39
C ASP A 658 6.31 1.99 24.67
N VAL A 659 5.81 2.67 23.64
CA VAL A 659 6.61 3.54 22.77
C VAL A 659 6.88 4.87 23.45
N PRO A 660 8.13 5.28 23.65
CA PRO A 660 8.46 6.61 24.16
C PRO A 660 7.98 7.72 23.22
N THR A 661 7.50 8.83 23.76
CA THR A 661 7.01 9.98 22.99
C THR A 661 7.89 11.21 23.24
N LYS A 662 7.71 12.27 22.43
CA LYS A 662 8.33 13.59 22.70
C LYS A 662 7.70 14.31 23.90
N GLY A 663 6.53 13.88 24.35
CA GLY A 663 5.80 14.51 25.44
C GLY A 663 6.40 14.20 26.81
N VAL A 664 6.32 15.17 27.71
CA VAL A 664 6.70 15.04 29.10
C VAL A 664 5.46 15.08 30.01
N CYS A 665 5.51 14.37 31.12
CA CYS A 665 4.42 14.36 32.08
C CYS A 665 4.36 15.72 32.79
N PRO A 666 3.21 16.42 32.78
CA PRO A 666 3.09 17.74 33.44
C PRO A 666 3.27 17.69 34.96
N GLN A 667 3.11 16.51 35.59
CA GLN A 667 3.24 16.37 37.04
C GLN A 667 4.66 15.96 37.50
N CYS A 668 5.40 15.17 36.73
CA CYS A 668 6.72 14.70 37.14
C CYS A 668 7.84 15.01 36.18
N GLY A 669 7.59 15.70 35.05
CA GLY A 669 8.59 16.08 34.06
C GLY A 669 9.24 14.93 33.30
N LYS A 670 8.85 13.66 33.55
CA LYS A 670 9.41 12.49 32.88
C LYS A 670 8.71 12.18 31.55
N THR A 671 9.37 11.46 30.67
CA THR A 671 8.86 11.05 29.34
C THR A 671 7.51 10.36 29.46
N LEU A 672 6.57 10.77 28.62
CA LEU A 672 5.30 10.07 28.41
C LEU A 672 5.46 8.95 27.38
N PHE A 673 4.74 7.87 27.60
CA PHE A 673 4.72 6.70 26.74
C PHE A 673 3.35 6.50 26.10
N LYS A 674 3.31 5.83 24.97
CA LYS A 674 2.06 5.36 24.37
C LYS A 674 2.18 3.88 24.05
N ARG A 675 1.06 3.16 23.99
CA ARG A 675 1.11 1.76 23.57
C ARG A 675 1.62 1.62 22.16
N SER A 676 2.31 0.52 21.94
CA SER A 676 2.63 0.05 20.60
C SER A 676 1.31 -0.39 19.91
N GLY A 677 0.86 0.37 18.91
CA GLY A 677 -0.38 0.15 18.17
C GLY A 677 -0.67 1.30 17.22
N ARG A 678 -1.60 1.09 16.27
CA ARG A 678 -1.99 2.11 15.28
C ARG A 678 -3.16 2.93 15.82
N GLY A 679 -3.09 4.26 15.68
CA GLY A 679 -4.12 5.22 16.07
C GLY A 679 -3.64 6.29 17.03
N PRO A 680 -4.46 7.32 17.30
CA PRO A 680 -4.16 8.36 18.28
C PRO A 680 -4.31 7.78 19.70
N LEU A 681 -3.27 7.09 20.17
CA LEU A 681 -3.23 6.54 21.51
C LEU A 681 -2.84 7.66 22.47
N LYS A 682 -3.63 7.86 23.52
CA LYS A 682 -3.30 8.81 24.58
C LYS A 682 -1.97 8.42 25.22
N SER A 683 -1.10 9.41 25.37
CA SER A 683 0.15 9.23 26.11
C SER A 683 -0.15 9.16 27.61
N PHE A 684 0.61 8.33 28.32
CA PHE A 684 0.47 8.11 29.76
C PHE A 684 1.84 8.12 30.46
N CYS A 685 1.82 8.38 31.76
CA CYS A 685 3.01 8.32 32.59
C CYS A 685 3.20 6.89 33.14
N ILE A 686 4.44 6.38 33.08
CA ILE A 686 4.83 5.07 33.61
C ILE A 686 5.71 5.16 34.84
N ASN A 687 5.90 6.36 35.40
CA ASN A 687 6.65 6.57 36.63
C ASN A 687 5.74 6.26 37.82
N GLU A 688 6.00 5.16 38.52
CA GLU A 688 5.20 4.68 39.65
C GLU A 688 5.07 5.67 40.80
N ALA A 689 6.07 6.54 40.98
CA ALA A 689 6.05 7.60 42.01
C ALA A 689 5.24 8.85 41.57
N CYS A 690 4.61 8.85 40.40
CA CYS A 690 3.88 10.01 39.90
C CYS A 690 2.36 9.87 40.12
N PRO A 691 1.65 10.92 40.63
CA PRO A 691 0.19 10.89 40.74
C PRO A 691 -0.55 10.58 39.43
N ALA A 692 0.09 10.89 38.26
CA ALA A 692 -0.44 10.58 36.96
C ALA A 692 -0.01 9.20 36.42
N PHE A 693 0.51 8.32 37.27
CA PHE A 693 0.92 6.97 36.88
C PHE A 693 -0.27 6.15 36.38
N VAL A 694 -0.08 5.47 35.27
CA VAL A 694 -1.08 4.54 34.71
C VAL A 694 -0.55 3.11 34.84
N PRO A 695 -1.14 2.25 35.67
CA PRO A 695 -0.75 0.84 35.80
C PRO A 695 -0.90 0.07 34.49
N GLU A 696 -0.11 -0.97 34.31
CA GLU A 696 -0.07 -1.74 33.06
C GLU A 696 -1.45 -2.32 32.69
N GLU A 697 -2.23 -2.74 33.66
CA GLU A 697 -3.59 -3.27 33.47
C GLU A 697 -4.56 -2.23 32.92
N LYS A 698 -4.43 -0.96 33.30
CA LYS A 698 -5.25 0.16 32.83
C LYS A 698 -4.77 0.73 31.49
N ARG A 699 -3.59 0.35 31.03
CA ARG A 699 -3.07 0.69 29.70
C ARG A 699 -3.72 -0.15 28.59
N ARG A 700 -4.50 -1.21 28.91
CA ARG A 700 -5.23 -2.04 27.95
C ARG A 700 -6.53 -1.38 27.54
N TYR A 701 -6.89 -1.46 26.24
CA TYR A 701 -8.27 -1.20 25.82
C TYR A 701 -9.20 -2.13 26.60
N PRO A 702 -10.37 -1.66 27.05
CA PRO A 702 -11.34 -2.55 27.65
C PRO A 702 -11.70 -3.64 26.62
N GLN A 703 -11.34 -4.88 26.91
CA GLN A 703 -11.87 -6.02 26.17
C GLN A 703 -13.39 -6.03 26.39
N LYS A 704 -14.17 -6.14 25.31
CA LYS A 704 -15.60 -6.42 25.39
C LYS A 704 -15.79 -7.60 26.38
N LYS A 705 -16.56 -7.42 27.43
CA LYS A 705 -16.99 -8.51 28.29
C LYS A 705 -17.73 -9.52 27.40
N GLU A 706 -17.13 -10.67 27.17
CA GLU A 706 -17.82 -11.83 26.62
C GLU A 706 -18.87 -12.26 27.66
N GLY A 707 -20.09 -12.36 27.21
CA GLY A 707 -21.22 -12.84 27.99
C GLY A 707 -20.96 -14.26 28.50
N GLY A 708 -21.30 -14.49 29.75
CA GLY A 708 -20.94 -15.64 30.54
C GLY A 708 -21.33 -17.00 29.94
N GLY A 709 -20.38 -17.90 29.91
CA GLY A 709 -20.55 -19.34 29.77
C GLY A 709 -19.51 -20.02 30.67
N LYS A 710 -19.99 -20.61 31.74
CA LYS A 710 -19.20 -21.34 32.73
C LYS A 710 -18.49 -22.54 32.10
N THR A 711 -17.20 -22.69 32.31
CA THR A 711 -16.58 -23.86 32.97
C THR A 711 -15.08 -23.64 33.09
N GLY A 712 -14.57 -23.83 34.28
CA GLY A 712 -13.22 -23.52 34.68
C GLY A 712 -12.17 -24.54 34.25
N LYS A 713 -10.95 -24.04 34.10
CA LYS A 713 -9.73 -24.72 34.57
C LYS A 713 -8.65 -23.66 34.80
N THR A 714 -8.38 -23.48 36.05
CA THR A 714 -7.29 -22.68 36.64
C THR A 714 -5.95 -23.27 36.24
N VAL A 715 -5.12 -22.53 35.53
CA VAL A 715 -3.69 -22.80 35.45
C VAL A 715 -2.99 -21.72 36.30
N LYS A 716 -2.42 -22.18 37.41
CA LYS A 716 -1.63 -21.37 38.32
C LYS A 716 -0.34 -20.91 37.68
N SER A 717 -0.10 -19.61 37.69
CA SER A 717 1.20 -19.01 37.40
C SER A 717 2.12 -19.27 38.59
N SER A 718 3.20 -20.00 38.42
CA SER A 718 4.25 -20.17 39.39
C SER A 718 5.21 -18.98 39.36
N ALA A 719 5.22 -18.24 40.46
CA ALA A 719 6.23 -17.24 40.74
C ALA A 719 7.56 -17.92 41.08
N VAL A 720 8.61 -17.49 40.37
CA VAL A 720 9.99 -17.92 40.66
C VAL A 720 10.49 -17.08 41.85
N LYS A 721 10.64 -17.74 42.99
CA LYS A 721 11.39 -17.21 44.14
C LYS A 721 12.88 -17.49 43.92
N THR A 722 13.68 -16.44 43.95
CA THR A 722 15.12 -16.50 44.10
C THR A 722 15.48 -16.98 45.50
N SER A 723 16.21 -18.04 45.64
CA SER A 723 16.97 -18.37 46.85
C SER A 723 18.39 -18.76 46.47
N SER A 724 19.31 -17.97 47.00
CA SER A 724 20.75 -18.26 47.06
C SER A 724 21.02 -19.45 47.91
N LYS A 725 21.84 -20.41 47.47
CA LYS A 725 22.70 -21.23 48.35
C LYS A 725 23.98 -21.66 47.61
N SER A 726 25.04 -21.46 48.34
CA SER A 726 26.45 -21.68 48.06
C SER A 726 26.87 -23.15 48.08
N ALA A 727 27.88 -23.39 47.27
CA ALA A 727 29.07 -24.24 47.48
C ALA A 727 28.93 -25.74 47.80
N SER A 728 29.53 -26.55 47.01
CA SER A 728 30.74 -27.37 47.21
C SER A 728 30.73 -28.58 46.31
N GLY A 729 31.67 -28.69 45.47
CA GLY A 729 32.74 -29.60 45.28
C GLY A 729 32.41 -31.10 45.16
N THR A 730 32.70 -31.65 44.01
CA THR A 730 33.68 -32.75 43.89
C THR A 730 33.79 -33.21 42.44
N ALA A 731 35.01 -33.32 42.03
CA ALA A 731 35.46 -33.91 40.77
C ALA A 731 35.29 -35.42 40.76
N LYS A 732 34.97 -36.02 39.61
CA LYS A 732 35.48 -37.33 39.22
C LYS A 732 35.49 -37.50 37.70
N SER A 733 36.67 -37.71 37.26
CA SER A 733 37.37 -38.15 36.07
C SER A 733 36.78 -39.33 35.31
N SER A 734 37.15 -39.30 34.02
CA SER A 734 37.54 -40.42 33.13
C SER A 734 36.42 -41.32 32.57
N LYS A 735 36.33 -41.42 31.26
CA LYS A 735 37.13 -42.29 30.40
C LYS A 735 36.87 -42.09 28.91
N ILE A 736 37.97 -41.93 28.22
CA ILE A 736 38.15 -42.11 26.80
C ILE A 736 37.87 -43.56 26.41
N LYS A 737 37.17 -43.79 25.31
CA LYS A 737 37.42 -44.96 24.46
C LYS A 737 37.27 -44.61 22.99
N SER A 738 38.36 -44.68 22.33
CA SER A 738 38.61 -44.76 20.90
C SER A 738 38.33 -46.18 20.37
N SER A 739 37.82 -46.30 19.15
CA SER A 739 38.15 -47.32 18.13
C SER A 739 37.41 -46.93 16.84
N LYS A 740 38.13 -46.51 15.76
CA LYS A 740 38.67 -47.34 14.66
C LYS A 740 37.57 -48.21 14.04
N GLY A 741 37.26 -47.94 12.79
CA GLY A 741 37.85 -48.30 11.52
C GLY A 741 36.77 -48.87 10.66
N SER A 742 36.75 -48.56 9.52
CA SER A 742 37.23 -48.92 8.17
C SER A 742 36.08 -49.23 7.21
N GLU A 743 36.18 -48.60 6.07
CA GLU A 743 36.06 -49.14 4.69
C GLU A 743 34.81 -49.98 4.33
N THR A 744 34.01 -49.47 3.50
CA THR A 744 33.98 -49.57 2.02
C THR A 744 33.06 -48.56 1.42
#